data_a791dddc96300002ab4cca73edbdb5a1
#
_entry.id   a791dddc96300002ab4cca73edbdb5a1
#
_cell.length_a   1.000
_cell.length_b   1.000
_cell.length_c   1.000
_cell.angle_alpha   90.00
_cell.angle_beta   90.00
_cell.angle_gamma   90.00
#
_symmetry.space_group_name_H-M   'P 1'
#
loop_
_entity.id
_entity.type
_entity.pdbx_description
1 polymer ?
#
loop_
_entity_poly.entity_id
_entity_poly.type
_entity_poly.pdbx_seq_one_letter_code
_entity_poly.pdbx_strand_id
1 'polypeptide(L)'
;MRFSRTLVAALATLTVFCCSSVAARAAGDVTKATLSNGLQVVVVRDTLAPVVTTMLNYKVGSNEQWIDGLAHATEHMMFRGSKTMSSSSLMETIGITGGNFDADTQNNVTQYYFTVPSQYLDIALRVERSRATGLLMAPDQWAQERGAITQEVTQDNSDAIYRLFVKMQNRLVGGTPYNKDGLGTVQGFKNDVTSAQLLKFYHSWYHPNNAVYVIVGNVDAAQTIARVKQLFGDIPSAKLPARDPVHLQPLHGATYHETSDQPYTAVLLGYRMPGYDSPDYAAAQILGDVLNNQRSTFGALPFTGRALGVEFDEQTFTKAGLGIAFAAVPVTSKSQDVDAEIRGIINDYRTNGVPADLVEAAKLREVSELEFNGNSIEGLADEWSQAVAVQGLGSPDDMIAHFKNVSVADVNRVLRTYLNNTTAVAAYAVPKNAGAASSGGSMAAENNSIPPSKHEPLPSWAQSILANLHVPAQTINPADMRLSNGVRLIVQPETITHTVVVSGQIQNNTGVQEPAGQEGVGDVTAALLPYGTTTYDRIGLATELDKIAATTTAGTSFGVRVLSQDFDRGVQLLADEELHPAFDPKSFGLVKDQAVGALTGAMTSPDHLTDVALAKALYPLGDPEQRFATPQTVGALTLDQVKAWYGSAYRPDLTTIVVIGNTTPDAAKAVFEKYFSGWTAQGPKPNVEPPAVAANAPSQVTIPATGRVQSQVQLVETLPLLRTDPDWARLQLANTVLTGGFYSSMLYHDLREVHGYVYNVGSSVSAGKVRGTFTVRYGCDPQNIVPAEGQVVAILGQLQKTAIQPDRLLRSKALLMGDFPIRQSSYGGVARELLNYSSLGLPLDQNVLDAQAELDATPDAVAAALAKFIRPNDFVRVVTGPGPR
;
A
#
# COMPACT_ATOMS: atom_id res chain seq x y z
N MET A 1 -24.73 -82.18 7.03
CA MET A 1 -25.10 -82.22 8.47
C MET A 1 -24.45 -80.99 9.17
N ARG A 2 -25.33 -80.22 9.73
CA ARG A 2 -25.18 -79.30 10.90
C ARG A 2 -23.89 -78.53 11.18
N PHE A 3 -23.99 -77.21 11.08
CA PHE A 3 -23.84 -76.16 12.11
C PHE A 3 -22.52 -76.07 12.86
N SER A 4 -21.84 -74.87 12.75
CA SER A 4 -21.80 -73.89 13.86
C SER A 4 -21.21 -72.63 13.46
N ARG A 5 -21.84 -71.52 13.87
CA ARG A 5 -21.40 -70.12 13.75
C ARG A 5 -20.29 -69.81 14.77
N THR A 6 -19.30 -69.10 14.40
CA THR A 6 -18.54 -68.25 15.35
C THR A 6 -18.22 -66.93 14.71
N LEU A 7 -18.66 -65.83 15.36
CA LEU A 7 -18.41 -64.42 15.10
C LEU A 7 -16.90 -64.08 15.23
N VAL A 8 -16.33 -63.44 14.22
CA VAL A 8 -15.08 -62.71 14.39
C VAL A 8 -15.43 -61.23 14.11
N ALA A 9 -15.38 -60.44 15.19
CA ALA A 9 -15.52 -58.98 15.12
C ALA A 9 -14.25 -58.42 14.50
N ALA A 10 -14.38 -57.86 13.30
CA ALA A 10 -13.35 -56.99 12.70
C ALA A 10 -13.53 -55.57 13.26
N LEU A 11 -12.57 -55.12 14.09
CA LEU A 11 -12.41 -53.74 14.43
C LEU A 11 -11.97 -52.99 13.16
N ALA A 12 -12.90 -52.32 12.50
CA ALA A 12 -12.59 -51.29 11.51
C ALA A 12 -12.20 -50.02 12.27
N THR A 13 -10.91 -49.75 12.33
CA THR A 13 -10.39 -48.43 12.73
C THR A 13 -10.79 -47.42 11.65
N LEU A 14 -11.85 -46.67 11.93
CA LEU A 14 -12.24 -45.49 11.14
C LEU A 14 -11.20 -44.40 11.44
N THR A 15 -10.22 -44.25 10.57
CA THR A 15 -9.42 -43.02 10.49
C THR A 15 -10.35 -41.94 9.94
N VAL A 16 -10.93 -41.16 10.84
CA VAL A 16 -11.60 -39.91 10.46
C VAL A 16 -10.51 -38.95 9.97
N PHE A 17 -10.37 -38.84 8.65
CA PHE A 17 -9.75 -37.71 8.01
C PHE A 17 -10.69 -36.53 8.28
N CYS A 18 -10.38 -35.71 9.28
CA CYS A 18 -10.91 -34.34 9.37
C CYS A 18 -10.38 -33.56 8.17
N CYS A 19 -11.02 -33.68 7.03
CA CYS A 19 -11.00 -32.60 6.06
C CYS A 19 -11.74 -31.44 6.73
N SER A 20 -10.98 -30.49 7.29
CA SER A 20 -11.52 -29.20 7.70
C SER A 20 -12.03 -28.54 6.41
N SER A 21 -13.35 -28.61 6.21
CA SER A 21 -14.00 -27.81 5.19
C SER A 21 -13.81 -26.36 5.62
N VAL A 22 -12.95 -25.62 4.94
CA VAL A 22 -13.04 -24.16 4.92
C VAL A 22 -14.48 -23.88 4.50
N ALA A 23 -15.30 -23.39 5.41
CA ALA A 23 -16.69 -23.11 5.14
C ALA A 23 -16.71 -22.01 4.06
N ALA A 24 -17.20 -22.36 2.88
CA ALA A 24 -17.47 -21.38 1.85
C ALA A 24 -18.31 -20.26 2.48
N ARG A 25 -17.91 -19.01 2.24
CA ARG A 25 -18.65 -17.82 2.65
C ARG A 25 -20.13 -18.04 2.33
N ALA A 26 -21.02 -17.82 3.28
CA ALA A 26 -22.43 -18.13 3.12
C ALA A 26 -22.95 -17.51 1.82
N ALA A 27 -23.44 -18.34 0.90
CA ALA A 27 -23.95 -17.94 -0.42
C ALA A 27 -25.11 -16.92 -0.38
N GLY A 28 -25.53 -16.49 0.82
CA GLY A 28 -26.60 -15.54 1.05
C GLY A 28 -26.20 -14.05 0.94
N ASP A 29 -24.93 -13.71 0.97
CA ASP A 29 -24.47 -12.31 1.02
C ASP A 29 -24.10 -11.75 -0.36
N VAL A 30 -24.16 -12.53 -1.43
CA VAL A 30 -23.84 -12.13 -2.80
C VAL A 30 -25.08 -12.12 -3.69
N THR A 31 -25.34 -11.00 -4.35
CA THR A 31 -26.41 -10.90 -5.35
C THR A 31 -25.86 -10.38 -6.66
N LYS A 32 -26.17 -11.08 -7.76
CA LYS A 32 -25.73 -10.72 -9.12
C LYS A 32 -26.92 -10.39 -10.01
N ALA A 33 -26.74 -9.42 -10.89
CA ALA A 33 -27.72 -9.07 -11.90
C ALA A 33 -27.04 -8.64 -13.18
N THR A 34 -27.66 -8.93 -14.33
CA THR A 34 -27.28 -8.31 -15.61
C THR A 34 -28.42 -7.44 -16.06
N LEU A 35 -28.19 -6.15 -16.24
CA LEU A 35 -29.19 -5.22 -16.71
C LEU A 35 -29.49 -5.47 -18.19
N SER A 36 -30.63 -4.95 -18.68
CA SER A 36 -31.06 -5.11 -20.07
C SER A 36 -30.07 -4.52 -21.10
N ASN A 37 -29.22 -3.58 -20.68
CA ASN A 37 -28.17 -2.98 -21.51
C ASN A 37 -26.82 -3.70 -21.41
N GLY A 38 -26.77 -4.83 -20.70
CA GLY A 38 -25.58 -5.68 -20.58
C GLY A 38 -24.65 -5.35 -19.40
N LEU A 39 -24.91 -4.31 -18.59
CA LEU A 39 -24.12 -4.03 -17.39
C LEU A 39 -24.29 -5.18 -16.40
N GLN A 40 -23.17 -5.78 -16.02
CA GLN A 40 -23.11 -6.78 -14.96
C GLN A 40 -22.96 -6.07 -13.61
N VAL A 41 -23.76 -6.43 -12.62
CA VAL A 41 -23.75 -5.86 -11.27
C VAL A 41 -23.56 -7.00 -10.28
N VAL A 42 -22.55 -6.85 -9.41
CA VAL A 42 -22.27 -7.77 -8.30
C VAL A 42 -22.35 -6.98 -7.02
N VAL A 43 -23.23 -7.37 -6.12
CA VAL A 43 -23.36 -6.76 -4.79
C VAL A 43 -23.01 -7.80 -3.73
N VAL A 44 -22.03 -7.50 -2.92
CA VAL A 44 -21.58 -8.31 -1.79
C VAL A 44 -21.85 -7.56 -0.51
N ARG A 45 -22.70 -8.10 0.35
CA ARG A 45 -22.96 -7.49 1.64
C ARG A 45 -21.85 -7.83 2.63
N ASP A 46 -21.25 -6.78 3.20
CA ASP A 46 -20.27 -6.87 4.28
C ASP A 46 -20.62 -5.83 5.36
N THR A 47 -20.59 -6.23 6.63
CA THR A 47 -21.03 -5.39 7.74
C THR A 47 -19.91 -5.01 8.70
N LEU A 48 -18.65 -5.16 8.30
CA LEU A 48 -17.46 -4.81 9.09
C LEU A 48 -17.51 -3.36 9.58
N ALA A 49 -17.88 -2.46 8.69
CA ALA A 49 -18.06 -1.04 8.99
C ALA A 49 -19.25 -0.48 8.19
N PRO A 50 -19.84 0.67 8.57
CA PRO A 50 -20.90 1.34 7.78
C PRO A 50 -20.29 2.01 6.54
N VAL A 51 -19.57 1.25 5.71
CA VAL A 51 -18.80 1.67 4.53
C VAL A 51 -19.20 0.82 3.34
N VAL A 52 -19.05 1.36 2.15
CA VAL A 52 -19.22 0.65 0.88
C VAL A 52 -18.10 1.02 -0.07
N THR A 53 -17.51 0.02 -0.70
CA THR A 53 -16.60 0.19 -1.84
C THR A 53 -17.33 -0.16 -3.12
N THR A 54 -17.25 0.71 -4.11
CA THR A 54 -17.79 0.49 -5.45
C THR A 54 -16.65 0.48 -6.45
N MET A 55 -16.60 -0.51 -7.34
CA MET A 55 -15.60 -0.63 -8.42
C MET A 55 -16.31 -0.79 -9.75
N LEU A 56 -16.30 0.27 -10.55
CA LEU A 56 -16.82 0.25 -11.93
C LEU A 56 -15.67 -0.09 -12.88
N ASN A 57 -15.72 -1.31 -13.40
CA ASN A 57 -14.69 -1.88 -14.26
C ASN A 57 -15.14 -1.81 -15.73
N TYR A 58 -14.41 -1.10 -16.57
CA TYR A 58 -14.55 -1.21 -18.01
C TYR A 58 -13.52 -2.19 -18.54
N LYS A 59 -13.96 -3.22 -19.29
CA LYS A 59 -13.09 -4.26 -19.86
C LYS A 59 -12.31 -3.72 -21.06
N VAL A 60 -11.49 -2.74 -20.82
CA VAL A 60 -10.63 -2.05 -21.78
C VAL A 60 -9.46 -1.42 -21.03
N GLY A 61 -8.28 -1.52 -21.62
CA GLY A 61 -7.06 -0.95 -21.03
C GLY A 61 -6.03 -0.61 -22.11
N SER A 62 -4.75 -0.71 -21.75
CA SER A 62 -3.67 -0.37 -22.70
C SER A 62 -3.61 -1.29 -23.92
N ASN A 63 -4.14 -2.51 -23.85
CA ASN A 63 -4.16 -3.42 -24.98
C ASN A 63 -4.99 -2.91 -26.18
N GLU A 64 -6.06 -2.19 -25.90
CA GLU A 64 -6.98 -1.69 -26.93
C GLU A 64 -6.61 -0.30 -27.48
N GLN A 65 -5.60 0.36 -26.89
CA GLN A 65 -5.15 1.67 -27.35
C GLN A 65 -4.40 1.60 -28.69
N TRP A 66 -4.52 2.64 -29.51
CA TRP A 66 -3.77 2.78 -30.78
C TRP A 66 -2.69 3.86 -30.73
N ILE A 67 -2.58 4.57 -29.61
CA ILE A 67 -1.50 5.49 -29.22
C ILE A 67 -1.11 5.10 -27.81
N ASP A 68 0.17 4.98 -27.50
CA ASP A 68 0.64 4.67 -26.15
C ASP A 68 0.18 5.73 -25.16
N GLY A 69 -0.35 5.28 -24.01
CA GLY A 69 -0.91 6.13 -22.97
C GLY A 69 -2.33 6.65 -23.22
N LEU A 70 -2.99 6.28 -24.33
CA LEU A 70 -4.35 6.77 -24.62
C LEU A 70 -5.39 6.29 -23.60
N ALA A 71 -5.28 5.06 -23.12
CA ALA A 71 -6.15 4.53 -22.08
C ALA A 71 -5.96 5.29 -20.75
N HIS A 72 -4.73 5.47 -20.32
CA HIS A 72 -4.33 6.22 -19.13
C HIS A 72 -4.78 7.69 -19.21
N ALA A 73 -4.54 8.37 -20.34
CA ALA A 73 -5.04 9.73 -20.52
C ALA A 73 -6.59 9.80 -20.51
N THR A 74 -7.28 8.76 -20.96
CA THR A 74 -8.75 8.68 -20.87
C THR A 74 -9.20 8.56 -19.42
N GLU A 75 -8.50 7.76 -18.61
CA GLU A 75 -8.73 7.64 -17.17
C GLU A 75 -8.64 9.00 -16.47
N HIS A 76 -7.53 9.74 -16.66
CA HIS A 76 -7.37 11.09 -16.12
C HIS A 76 -8.53 12.01 -16.51
N MET A 77 -8.93 11.96 -17.78
CA MET A 77 -10.02 12.80 -18.29
C MET A 77 -11.40 12.45 -17.73
N MET A 78 -11.58 11.26 -17.14
CA MET A 78 -12.83 10.90 -16.43
C MET A 78 -13.09 11.80 -15.20
N PHE A 79 -12.06 12.47 -14.69
CA PHE A 79 -12.15 13.39 -13.54
C PHE A 79 -12.26 14.87 -13.96
N ARG A 80 -12.19 15.17 -15.27
CA ARG A 80 -12.17 16.56 -15.78
C ARG A 80 -13.55 17.14 -16.11
N GLY A 81 -14.60 16.41 -15.74
CA GLY A 81 -15.97 16.89 -15.82
C GLY A 81 -16.78 16.34 -16.97
N SER A 82 -18.06 16.50 -16.83
CA SER A 82 -19.09 15.99 -17.72
C SER A 82 -20.11 17.09 -18.06
N LYS A 83 -21.11 16.75 -18.88
CA LYS A 83 -22.25 17.65 -19.17
C LYS A 83 -23.09 18.05 -17.94
N THR A 84 -23.02 17.25 -16.88
CA THR A 84 -23.85 17.43 -15.68
C THR A 84 -23.08 17.86 -14.45
N MET A 85 -21.76 17.73 -14.47
CA MET A 85 -20.87 18.10 -13.37
C MET A 85 -19.56 18.65 -13.93
N SER A 86 -19.14 19.83 -13.49
CA SER A 86 -17.78 20.31 -13.75
C SER A 86 -16.76 19.50 -12.93
N SER A 87 -15.47 19.61 -13.28
CA SER A 87 -14.38 19.00 -12.50
C SER A 87 -14.42 19.43 -11.03
N SER A 88 -14.57 20.74 -10.77
CA SER A 88 -14.67 21.28 -9.41
C SER A 88 -15.87 20.72 -8.65
N SER A 89 -17.06 20.71 -9.26
CA SER A 89 -18.27 20.16 -8.63
C SER A 89 -18.13 18.66 -8.33
N LEU A 90 -17.50 17.90 -9.21
CA LEU A 90 -17.22 16.48 -9.02
C LEU A 90 -16.28 16.25 -7.83
N MET A 91 -15.15 16.93 -7.81
CA MET A 91 -14.13 16.79 -6.75
C MET A 91 -14.63 17.26 -5.39
N GLU A 92 -15.36 18.37 -5.35
CA GLU A 92 -15.98 18.85 -4.11
C GLU A 92 -17.05 17.89 -3.60
N THR A 93 -17.84 17.30 -4.50
CA THR A 93 -18.88 16.33 -4.12
C THR A 93 -18.27 15.06 -3.53
N ILE A 94 -17.18 14.55 -4.11
CA ILE A 94 -16.47 13.41 -3.57
C ILE A 94 -15.80 13.79 -2.24
N GLY A 95 -15.10 14.92 -2.17
CA GLY A 95 -14.39 15.36 -0.98
C GLY A 95 -15.26 15.46 0.26
N ILE A 96 -16.49 15.98 0.14
CA ILE A 96 -17.41 16.10 1.30
C ILE A 96 -17.97 14.75 1.79
N THR A 97 -17.81 13.65 1.02
CA THR A 97 -18.16 12.31 1.51
C THR A 97 -17.13 11.78 2.49
N GLY A 98 -15.92 12.38 2.54
CA GLY A 98 -14.78 11.85 3.26
C GLY A 98 -14.24 10.57 2.66
N GLY A 99 -14.76 10.17 1.49
CA GLY A 99 -14.41 8.93 0.83
C GLY A 99 -13.04 8.99 0.13
N ASN A 100 -12.46 7.81 -0.03
CA ASN A 100 -11.34 7.59 -0.92
C ASN A 100 -11.87 7.30 -2.33
N PHE A 101 -11.16 7.78 -3.32
CA PHE A 101 -11.42 7.42 -4.71
C PHE A 101 -10.11 7.35 -5.47
N ASP A 102 -10.06 6.46 -6.44
CA ASP A 102 -8.93 6.36 -7.35
C ASP A 102 -9.37 5.67 -8.64
N ALA A 103 -8.43 5.50 -9.55
CA ALA A 103 -8.60 4.72 -10.76
C ALA A 103 -7.29 4.02 -11.11
N ASP A 104 -7.40 2.93 -11.85
CA ASP A 104 -6.25 2.15 -12.31
C ASP A 104 -6.49 1.69 -13.75
N THR A 105 -5.53 1.99 -14.63
CA THR A 105 -5.52 1.52 -16.00
C THR A 105 -4.54 0.38 -16.17
N GLN A 106 -5.08 -0.83 -16.18
CA GLN A 106 -4.34 -2.04 -16.48
C GLN A 106 -4.32 -2.35 -17.97
N ASN A 107 -3.74 -3.49 -18.34
CA ASN A 107 -3.68 -3.90 -19.74
C ASN A 107 -5.06 -4.26 -20.31
N ASN A 108 -5.93 -4.92 -19.53
CA ASN A 108 -7.21 -5.48 -19.96
C ASN A 108 -8.43 -4.75 -19.41
N VAL A 109 -8.26 -3.91 -18.38
CA VAL A 109 -9.33 -3.26 -17.64
C VAL A 109 -8.91 -1.87 -17.20
N THR A 110 -9.86 -0.95 -17.15
CA THR A 110 -9.72 0.33 -16.43
C THR A 110 -10.77 0.35 -15.33
N GLN A 111 -10.32 0.53 -14.11
CA GLN A 111 -11.10 0.43 -12.87
C GLN A 111 -11.27 1.81 -12.26
N TYR A 112 -12.48 2.12 -11.81
CA TYR A 112 -12.80 3.35 -11.07
C TYR A 112 -13.44 2.94 -9.77
N TYR A 113 -12.90 3.36 -8.65
CA TYR A 113 -13.42 2.94 -7.36
C TYR A 113 -13.62 4.09 -6.39
N PHE A 114 -14.61 3.90 -5.52
CA PHE A 114 -14.95 4.76 -4.41
C PHE A 114 -15.13 3.92 -3.16
N THR A 115 -14.51 4.33 -2.08
CA THR A 115 -14.82 3.83 -0.73
C THR A 115 -15.42 4.98 0.06
N VAL A 116 -16.71 4.86 0.40
CA VAL A 116 -17.47 5.92 1.06
C VAL A 116 -18.30 5.36 2.22
N PRO A 117 -18.72 6.16 3.21
CA PRO A 117 -19.78 5.77 4.14
C PRO A 117 -21.00 5.25 3.38
N SER A 118 -21.60 4.14 3.83
CA SER A 118 -22.72 3.47 3.13
C SER A 118 -23.91 4.40 2.85
N GLN A 119 -24.15 5.37 3.72
CA GLN A 119 -25.19 6.39 3.53
C GLN A 119 -24.96 7.28 2.29
N TYR A 120 -23.72 7.33 1.78
CA TYR A 120 -23.33 8.13 0.61
C TYR A 120 -23.19 7.31 -0.67
N LEU A 121 -23.58 6.02 -0.66
CA LEU A 121 -23.58 5.19 -1.88
C LEU A 121 -24.29 5.86 -3.05
N ASP A 122 -25.45 6.49 -2.84
CA ASP A 122 -26.19 7.17 -3.92
C ASP A 122 -25.36 8.29 -4.58
N ILE A 123 -24.51 8.95 -3.82
CA ILE A 123 -23.62 10.00 -4.33
C ILE A 123 -22.55 9.39 -5.24
N ALA A 124 -21.88 8.31 -4.80
CA ALA A 124 -20.92 7.61 -5.63
C ALA A 124 -21.55 7.10 -6.94
N LEU A 125 -22.74 6.48 -6.86
CA LEU A 125 -23.48 6.02 -8.04
C LEU A 125 -23.84 7.16 -9.02
N ARG A 126 -24.21 8.36 -8.52
CA ARG A 126 -24.51 9.53 -9.37
C ARG A 126 -23.27 10.12 -10.01
N VAL A 127 -22.14 10.13 -9.30
CA VAL A 127 -20.84 10.54 -9.85
C VAL A 127 -20.46 9.61 -10.99
N GLU A 128 -20.55 8.30 -10.79
CA GLU A 128 -20.27 7.31 -11.83
C GLU A 128 -21.22 7.43 -13.02
N ARG A 129 -22.50 7.62 -12.77
CA ARG A 129 -23.49 7.90 -13.83
C ARG A 129 -23.10 9.11 -14.68
N SER A 130 -22.65 10.20 -14.03
CA SER A 130 -22.22 11.43 -14.72
C SER A 130 -21.03 11.14 -15.65
N ARG A 131 -20.06 10.37 -15.18
CA ARG A 131 -18.89 9.96 -15.98
C ARG A 131 -19.23 8.97 -17.10
N ALA A 132 -20.17 8.05 -16.84
CA ALA A 132 -20.58 7.04 -17.82
C ALA A 132 -21.41 7.60 -19.00
N THR A 133 -21.95 8.81 -18.90
CA THR A 133 -22.92 9.30 -19.89
C THR A 133 -22.56 10.61 -20.57
N GLY A 134 -21.59 11.34 -20.12
CA GLY A 134 -21.49 12.70 -20.61
C GLY A 134 -20.14 13.38 -20.50
N LEU A 135 -19.05 12.65 -20.55
CA LEU A 135 -17.72 13.26 -20.52
C LEU A 135 -17.56 14.27 -21.65
N LEU A 136 -16.95 15.40 -21.31
CA LEU A 136 -16.69 16.48 -22.27
C LEU A 136 -15.37 16.29 -23.01
N MET A 137 -14.31 15.92 -22.29
CA MET A 137 -12.95 15.79 -22.81
C MET A 137 -12.59 16.98 -23.72
N ALA A 138 -12.94 18.19 -23.26
CA ALA A 138 -12.77 19.40 -24.05
C ALA A 138 -11.28 19.70 -24.30
N PRO A 139 -10.92 20.36 -25.42
CA PRO A 139 -9.52 20.65 -25.76
C PRO A 139 -8.78 21.46 -24.68
N ASP A 140 -9.44 22.38 -24.01
CA ASP A 140 -8.90 23.15 -22.90
C ASP A 140 -8.66 22.29 -21.64
N GLN A 141 -9.59 21.38 -21.31
CA GLN A 141 -9.44 20.41 -20.23
C GLN A 141 -8.27 19.46 -20.51
N TRP A 142 -8.16 18.96 -21.75
CA TRP A 142 -7.02 18.11 -22.14
C TRP A 142 -5.70 18.88 -22.09
N ALA A 143 -5.66 20.14 -22.52
CA ALA A 143 -4.45 20.95 -22.46
C ALA A 143 -3.93 21.11 -21.01
N GLN A 144 -4.84 21.21 -20.04
CA GLN A 144 -4.52 21.26 -18.63
C GLN A 144 -4.00 19.92 -18.11
N GLU A 145 -4.74 18.82 -18.39
CA GLU A 145 -4.40 17.49 -17.88
C GLU A 145 -3.14 16.93 -18.51
N ARG A 146 -2.89 17.27 -19.77
CA ARG A 146 -1.68 16.88 -20.50
C ARG A 146 -0.40 17.30 -19.79
N GLY A 147 -0.39 18.48 -19.13
CA GLY A 147 0.74 18.92 -18.30
C GLY A 147 0.98 17.99 -17.14
N ALA A 148 -0.08 17.63 -16.40
CA ALA A 148 0.00 16.75 -15.24
C ALA A 148 0.46 15.34 -15.59
N ILE A 149 -0.18 14.71 -16.58
CA ILE A 149 0.18 13.35 -17.02
C ILE A 149 1.59 13.29 -17.64
N THR A 150 2.04 14.36 -18.28
CA THR A 150 3.42 14.45 -18.81
C THR A 150 4.45 14.51 -17.68
N GLN A 151 4.14 15.17 -16.56
CA GLN A 151 5.01 15.19 -15.38
C GLN A 151 5.09 13.81 -14.73
N GLU A 152 3.97 13.12 -14.57
CA GLU A 152 3.92 11.75 -14.06
C GLU A 152 4.77 10.80 -14.91
N VAL A 153 4.53 10.78 -16.22
CA VAL A 153 5.31 9.97 -17.16
C VAL A 153 6.80 10.32 -17.13
N THR A 154 7.15 11.57 -16.92
CA THR A 154 8.55 12.00 -16.79
C THR A 154 9.16 11.47 -15.49
N GLN A 155 8.39 11.49 -14.40
CA GLN A 155 8.83 10.96 -13.11
C GLN A 155 9.10 9.46 -13.20
N ASP A 156 8.14 8.68 -13.71
CA ASP A 156 8.25 7.22 -13.80
C ASP A 156 9.33 6.79 -14.78
N ASN A 157 9.44 7.46 -15.94
CA ASN A 157 10.55 7.24 -16.87
C ASN A 157 11.92 7.68 -16.33
N SER A 158 11.99 8.41 -15.20
CA SER A 158 13.27 8.66 -14.52
C SER A 158 13.77 7.44 -13.74
N ASP A 159 12.88 6.50 -13.38
CA ASP A 159 13.26 5.26 -12.71
C ASP A 159 13.93 4.28 -13.71
N ALA A 160 15.11 3.81 -13.34
CA ALA A 160 15.88 2.88 -14.16
C ALA A 160 15.23 1.47 -14.22
N ILE A 161 14.58 1.06 -13.13
CA ILE A 161 13.90 -0.26 -13.05
C ILE A 161 12.68 -0.25 -13.96
N TYR A 162 11.88 0.84 -13.93
CA TYR A 162 10.75 1.00 -14.86
C TYR A 162 11.18 0.95 -16.33
N ARG A 163 12.23 1.69 -16.70
CA ARG A 163 12.75 1.65 -18.09
C ARG A 163 13.23 0.26 -18.51
N LEU A 164 13.84 -0.50 -17.59
CA LEU A 164 14.23 -1.88 -17.84
C LEU A 164 13.01 -2.78 -18.02
N PHE A 165 12.00 -2.61 -17.16
CA PHE A 165 10.73 -3.34 -17.25
C PHE A 165 10.08 -3.17 -18.63
N VAL A 166 9.92 -1.93 -19.11
CA VAL A 166 9.35 -1.64 -20.44
C VAL A 166 10.18 -2.29 -21.56
N LYS A 167 11.53 -2.27 -21.47
CA LYS A 167 12.40 -2.97 -22.44
C LYS A 167 12.21 -4.48 -22.41
N MET A 168 12.05 -5.06 -21.22
CA MET A 168 11.83 -6.50 -21.03
C MET A 168 10.45 -6.90 -21.55
N GLN A 169 9.39 -6.16 -21.24
CA GLN A 169 8.04 -6.37 -21.76
C GLN A 169 8.04 -6.34 -23.30
N ASN A 170 8.64 -5.31 -23.88
CA ASN A 170 8.77 -5.20 -25.35
C ASN A 170 9.50 -6.39 -25.96
N ARG A 171 10.46 -6.99 -25.23
CA ARG A 171 11.18 -8.17 -25.73
C ARG A 171 10.38 -9.46 -25.57
N LEU A 172 9.67 -9.61 -24.45
CA LEU A 172 8.95 -10.82 -24.11
C LEU A 172 7.62 -10.95 -24.87
N VAL A 173 6.88 -9.86 -25.07
CA VAL A 173 5.56 -9.84 -25.72
C VAL A 173 5.49 -8.90 -26.91
N GLY A 174 6.64 -8.52 -27.48
CA GLY A 174 6.72 -7.61 -28.62
C GLY A 174 5.93 -8.08 -29.84
N GLY A 175 5.34 -7.12 -30.57
CA GLY A 175 4.49 -7.40 -31.74
C GLY A 175 3.08 -7.89 -31.37
N THR A 176 2.70 -7.85 -30.12
CA THR A 176 1.34 -8.12 -29.64
C THR A 176 0.73 -6.84 -29.04
N PRO A 177 -0.58 -6.79 -28.76
CA PRO A 177 -1.17 -5.68 -28.00
C PRO A 177 -0.56 -5.44 -26.63
N TYR A 178 0.06 -6.47 -26.02
CA TYR A 178 0.63 -6.43 -24.67
C TYR A 178 1.95 -5.66 -24.55
N ASN A 179 2.57 -5.27 -25.66
CA ASN A 179 3.80 -4.46 -25.62
C ASN A 179 3.57 -2.95 -25.70
N LYS A 180 2.31 -2.51 -25.72
CA LYS A 180 1.96 -1.10 -25.72
C LYS A 180 2.26 -0.51 -24.32
N ASP A 181 2.89 0.66 -24.30
CA ASP A 181 3.18 1.36 -23.06
C ASP A 181 1.87 1.90 -22.47
N GLY A 182 1.47 1.32 -21.32
CA GLY A 182 0.26 1.72 -20.61
C GLY A 182 0.37 3.15 -20.08
N LEU A 183 1.52 3.49 -19.53
CA LEU A 183 1.80 4.83 -19.00
C LEU A 183 1.80 5.89 -20.09
N GLY A 184 2.32 5.57 -21.28
CA GLY A 184 2.47 6.47 -22.41
C GLY A 184 3.82 7.18 -22.44
N THR A 185 3.98 8.09 -23.38
CA THR A 185 5.22 8.82 -23.58
C THR A 185 5.02 10.32 -23.62
N VAL A 186 6.00 11.08 -23.13
CA VAL A 186 6.00 12.56 -23.22
C VAL A 186 5.75 13.06 -24.64
N GLN A 187 6.38 12.43 -25.65
CA GLN A 187 6.20 12.81 -27.05
C GLN A 187 4.81 12.44 -27.58
N GLY A 188 4.29 11.28 -27.20
CA GLY A 188 2.94 10.84 -27.55
C GLY A 188 1.86 11.81 -27.04
N PHE A 189 1.95 12.21 -25.78
CA PHE A 189 1.03 13.19 -25.19
C PHE A 189 1.16 14.57 -25.82
N LYS A 190 2.36 14.99 -26.17
CA LYS A 190 2.59 16.28 -26.80
C LYS A 190 2.05 16.36 -28.24
N ASN A 191 2.21 15.30 -29.02
CA ASN A 191 2.01 15.34 -30.47
C ASN A 191 0.81 14.51 -30.95
N ASP A 192 0.50 13.40 -30.32
CA ASP A 192 -0.37 12.37 -30.88
C ASP A 192 -1.72 12.25 -30.16
N VAL A 193 -1.73 12.34 -28.82
CA VAL A 193 -2.97 12.29 -28.03
C VAL A 193 -3.68 13.63 -28.10
N THR A 194 -4.93 13.60 -28.59
CA THR A 194 -5.78 14.77 -28.69
C THR A 194 -7.14 14.51 -28.04
N SER A 195 -7.87 15.57 -27.69
CA SER A 195 -9.25 15.50 -27.19
C SER A 195 -10.15 14.62 -28.10
N ALA A 196 -9.98 14.71 -29.42
CA ALA A 196 -10.73 13.90 -30.37
C ALA A 196 -10.38 12.39 -30.28
N GLN A 197 -9.11 12.05 -30.03
CA GLN A 197 -8.68 10.67 -29.83
C GLN A 197 -9.22 10.10 -28.51
N LEU A 198 -9.19 10.88 -27.44
CA LEU A 198 -9.74 10.53 -26.13
C LEU A 198 -11.25 10.26 -26.22
N LEU A 199 -12.03 11.16 -26.83
CA LEU A 199 -13.46 10.97 -27.08
C LEU A 199 -13.74 9.74 -27.93
N LYS A 200 -12.93 9.48 -28.98
CA LYS A 200 -13.06 8.30 -29.82
C LYS A 200 -12.85 7.03 -28.99
N PHE A 201 -11.81 6.99 -28.13
CA PHE A 201 -11.52 5.83 -27.28
C PHE A 201 -12.66 5.59 -26.28
N TYR A 202 -13.09 6.64 -25.58
CA TYR A 202 -14.22 6.58 -24.65
C TYR A 202 -15.49 6.07 -25.35
N HIS A 203 -15.90 6.65 -26.47
CA HIS A 203 -17.10 6.22 -27.19
C HIS A 203 -16.98 4.84 -27.86
N SER A 204 -15.78 4.28 -27.97
CA SER A 204 -15.59 2.93 -28.50
C SER A 204 -15.75 1.85 -27.43
N TRP A 205 -15.37 2.13 -26.19
CA TRP A 205 -15.18 1.08 -25.20
C TRP A 205 -15.98 1.27 -23.88
N TYR A 206 -16.33 2.50 -23.51
CA TYR A 206 -16.98 2.80 -22.24
C TYR A 206 -18.49 2.65 -22.35
N HIS A 207 -18.95 1.40 -22.40
CA HIS A 207 -20.36 1.03 -22.55
C HIS A 207 -20.78 0.02 -21.50
N PRO A 208 -22.08 0.00 -21.10
CA PRO A 208 -22.58 -0.92 -20.09
C PRO A 208 -22.31 -2.39 -20.39
N ASN A 209 -22.43 -2.80 -21.66
CA ASN A 209 -22.16 -4.18 -22.08
C ASN A 209 -20.67 -4.54 -22.15
N ASN A 210 -19.78 -3.60 -21.82
CA ASN A 210 -18.34 -3.79 -21.62
C ASN A 210 -17.92 -3.51 -20.16
N ALA A 211 -18.88 -3.49 -19.22
CA ALA A 211 -18.61 -3.10 -17.86
C ALA A 211 -19.12 -4.11 -16.82
N VAL A 212 -18.42 -4.17 -15.70
CA VAL A 212 -18.84 -4.87 -14.49
C VAL A 212 -18.81 -3.87 -13.33
N TYR A 213 -19.90 -3.78 -12.57
CA TYR A 213 -19.99 -2.96 -11.39
C TYR A 213 -20.01 -3.82 -10.13
N VAL A 214 -18.92 -3.84 -9.40
CA VAL A 214 -18.77 -4.52 -8.12
C VAL A 214 -19.06 -3.53 -6.99
N ILE A 215 -19.91 -3.91 -6.04
CA ILE A 215 -20.31 -3.08 -4.89
C ILE A 215 -20.24 -3.96 -3.64
N VAL A 216 -19.36 -3.61 -2.72
CA VAL A 216 -19.09 -4.39 -1.51
C VAL A 216 -19.22 -3.51 -0.28
N GLY A 217 -19.96 -3.95 0.74
CA GLY A 217 -20.07 -3.23 2.00
C GLY A 217 -21.43 -3.34 2.68
N ASN A 218 -21.68 -2.47 3.63
CA ASN A 218 -22.89 -2.49 4.44
C ASN A 218 -24.08 -1.87 3.67
N VAL A 219 -24.61 -2.64 2.73
CA VAL A 219 -25.70 -2.23 1.83
C VAL A 219 -26.75 -3.33 1.68
N ASP A 220 -27.99 -2.93 1.37
CA ASP A 220 -29.03 -3.87 0.95
C ASP A 220 -28.89 -4.16 -0.53
N ALA A 221 -28.66 -5.41 -0.88
CA ALA A 221 -28.37 -5.83 -2.25
C ALA A 221 -29.53 -5.55 -3.22
N ALA A 222 -30.78 -5.81 -2.83
CA ALA A 222 -31.93 -5.61 -3.69
C ALA A 222 -32.17 -4.12 -3.99
N GLN A 223 -32.09 -3.27 -2.97
CA GLN A 223 -32.20 -1.82 -3.12
C GLN A 223 -31.06 -1.25 -3.95
N THR A 224 -29.84 -1.72 -3.73
CA THR A 224 -28.64 -1.32 -4.48
C THR A 224 -28.79 -1.64 -5.96
N ILE A 225 -29.18 -2.88 -6.31
CA ILE A 225 -29.41 -3.29 -7.71
C ILE A 225 -30.54 -2.47 -8.34
N ALA A 226 -31.63 -2.26 -7.62
CA ALA A 226 -32.72 -1.42 -8.11
C ALA A 226 -32.25 0.02 -8.38
N ARG A 227 -31.40 0.56 -7.51
CA ARG A 227 -30.83 1.90 -7.68
C ARG A 227 -29.84 1.97 -8.84
N VAL A 228 -28.97 1.00 -9.00
CA VAL A 228 -28.08 0.90 -10.18
C VAL A 228 -28.91 0.80 -11.46
N LYS A 229 -29.94 -0.04 -11.47
CA LYS A 229 -30.87 -0.14 -12.62
C LYS A 229 -31.53 1.19 -12.95
N GLN A 230 -31.98 1.94 -11.96
CA GLN A 230 -32.57 3.27 -12.16
C GLN A 230 -31.58 4.27 -12.76
N LEU A 231 -30.33 4.24 -12.32
CA LEU A 231 -29.31 5.20 -12.74
C LEU A 231 -28.61 4.79 -14.05
N PHE A 232 -28.42 3.51 -14.31
CA PHE A 232 -27.60 3.02 -15.43
C PHE A 232 -28.41 2.30 -16.52
N GLY A 233 -29.65 1.91 -16.24
CA GLY A 233 -30.43 1.04 -17.14
C GLY A 233 -30.85 1.67 -18.46
N ASP A 234 -30.86 3.00 -18.57
CA ASP A 234 -31.15 3.78 -19.78
C ASP A 234 -29.91 4.08 -20.64
N ILE A 235 -28.71 3.79 -20.15
CA ILE A 235 -27.47 3.96 -20.92
C ILE A 235 -27.45 2.89 -22.02
N PRO A 236 -27.31 3.29 -23.32
CA PRO A 236 -27.38 2.32 -24.40
C PRO A 236 -26.13 1.42 -24.43
N SER A 237 -26.35 0.16 -24.74
CA SER A 237 -25.26 -0.74 -25.15
C SER A 237 -24.76 -0.35 -26.53
N ALA A 238 -23.52 -0.76 -26.88
CA ALA A 238 -22.95 -0.53 -28.18
C ALA A 238 -22.28 -1.80 -28.75
N LYS A 239 -22.10 -1.83 -30.06
CA LYS A 239 -21.25 -2.83 -30.71
C LYS A 239 -19.81 -2.47 -30.42
N LEU A 240 -19.13 -3.31 -29.65
CA LEU A 240 -17.72 -3.12 -29.33
C LEU A 240 -16.83 -3.36 -30.54
N PRO A 241 -15.68 -2.64 -30.66
CA PRO A 241 -14.67 -2.96 -31.65
C PRO A 241 -14.13 -4.38 -31.51
N ALA A 242 -13.63 -4.95 -32.57
CA ALA A 242 -12.87 -6.20 -32.49
C ALA A 242 -11.53 -5.92 -31.80
N ARG A 243 -11.12 -6.83 -30.91
CA ARG A 243 -9.79 -6.79 -30.30
C ARG A 243 -8.74 -7.35 -31.26
N ASP A 244 -7.55 -6.76 -31.21
CA ASP A 244 -6.43 -7.24 -32.01
C ASP A 244 -6.04 -8.67 -31.60
N PRO A 245 -5.76 -9.55 -32.54
CA PRO A 245 -5.33 -10.90 -32.23
C PRO A 245 -3.93 -10.90 -31.62
N VAL A 246 -3.71 -11.81 -30.68
CA VAL A 246 -2.41 -11.99 -30.03
C VAL A 246 -1.62 -13.07 -30.76
N HIS A 247 -0.53 -12.68 -31.42
CA HIS A 247 0.39 -13.57 -32.10
C HIS A 247 1.77 -13.49 -31.45
N LEU A 248 2.02 -14.37 -30.48
CA LEU A 248 3.29 -14.41 -29.76
C LEU A 248 4.44 -14.84 -30.69
N GLN A 249 5.48 -14.00 -30.78
CA GLN A 249 6.67 -14.28 -31.58
C GLN A 249 7.61 -15.23 -30.82
N PRO A 250 8.49 -15.99 -31.54
CA PRO A 250 9.54 -16.77 -30.88
C PRO A 250 10.41 -15.91 -29.99
N LEU A 251 10.78 -16.45 -28.83
CA LEU A 251 11.62 -15.76 -27.88
C LEU A 251 13.11 -15.93 -28.19
N HIS A 252 13.83 -14.84 -28.01
CA HIS A 252 15.28 -14.80 -28.02
C HIS A 252 15.76 -14.02 -26.81
N GLY A 253 16.73 -14.55 -26.07
CA GLY A 253 17.33 -13.87 -24.93
C GLY A 253 17.90 -12.49 -25.31
N ALA A 254 17.93 -11.61 -24.33
CA ALA A 254 18.52 -10.28 -24.46
C ALA A 254 19.10 -9.86 -23.10
N THR A 255 19.98 -8.85 -23.13
CA THR A 255 20.55 -8.26 -21.90
C THR A 255 20.48 -6.74 -22.00
N TYR A 256 19.99 -6.10 -20.95
CA TYR A 256 19.85 -4.64 -20.83
C TYR A 256 20.59 -4.12 -19.61
N HIS A 257 21.11 -2.90 -19.72
CA HIS A 257 21.78 -2.21 -18.62
C HIS A 257 21.27 -0.78 -18.51
N GLU A 258 21.06 -0.34 -17.28
CA GLU A 258 20.74 1.04 -16.92
C GLU A 258 21.58 1.48 -15.72
N THR A 259 21.76 2.78 -15.56
CA THR A 259 22.31 3.34 -14.34
C THR A 259 21.16 3.81 -13.44
N SER A 260 21.28 3.55 -12.13
CA SER A 260 20.25 3.82 -11.12
C SER A 260 20.76 4.75 -10.01
N ASP A 261 19.87 5.40 -9.32
CA ASP A 261 20.13 6.12 -8.06
C ASP A 261 19.81 5.27 -6.82
N GLN A 262 19.39 4.02 -7.04
CA GLN A 262 19.13 3.08 -5.96
C GLN A 262 20.42 2.73 -5.19
N PRO A 263 20.35 2.44 -3.87
CA PRO A 263 21.50 2.09 -3.06
C PRO A 263 21.98 0.64 -3.26
N TYR A 264 21.44 -0.07 -4.24
CA TYR A 264 21.75 -1.46 -4.59
C TYR A 264 21.76 -1.66 -6.10
N THR A 265 22.35 -2.77 -6.55
CA THR A 265 22.22 -3.20 -7.94
C THR A 265 20.98 -4.08 -8.08
N ALA A 266 20.05 -3.72 -8.96
CA ALA A 266 18.92 -4.58 -9.32
C ALA A 266 19.33 -5.56 -10.43
N VAL A 267 19.04 -6.84 -10.22
CA VAL A 267 19.17 -7.93 -11.20
C VAL A 267 17.78 -8.45 -11.51
N LEU A 268 17.39 -8.43 -12.79
CA LEU A 268 16.10 -8.90 -13.25
C LEU A 268 16.27 -9.98 -14.30
N LEU A 269 15.54 -11.09 -14.18
CA LEU A 269 15.42 -12.14 -15.19
C LEU A 269 13.95 -12.31 -15.58
N GLY A 270 13.62 -11.92 -16.82
CA GLY A 270 12.26 -11.98 -17.34
C GLY A 270 11.99 -13.21 -18.16
N TYR A 271 10.86 -13.82 -17.95
CA TYR A 271 10.31 -14.97 -18.65
C TYR A 271 8.92 -14.66 -19.19
N ARG A 272 8.56 -15.29 -20.32
CA ARG A 272 7.16 -15.23 -20.78
C ARG A 272 6.38 -16.33 -20.06
N MET A 273 5.31 -15.95 -19.37
CA MET A 273 4.42 -16.84 -18.62
C MET A 273 3.10 -17.10 -19.34
N PRO A 274 2.27 -18.04 -18.91
CA PRO A 274 0.93 -18.24 -19.43
C PRO A 274 0.01 -17.05 -19.10
N GLY A 275 -1.08 -16.89 -19.85
CA GLY A 275 -2.10 -15.89 -19.55
C GLY A 275 -3.31 -16.48 -18.82
N TYR A 276 -4.28 -15.62 -18.46
CA TYR A 276 -5.50 -16.01 -17.75
C TYR A 276 -6.31 -17.11 -18.49
N ASP A 277 -6.30 -17.13 -19.82
CA ASP A 277 -7.02 -18.14 -20.64
C ASP A 277 -6.28 -19.47 -20.69
N SER A 278 -5.10 -19.58 -20.14
CA SER A 278 -4.29 -20.79 -20.18
C SER A 278 -4.71 -21.77 -19.06
N PRO A 279 -4.82 -23.07 -19.34
CA PRO A 279 -5.00 -24.05 -18.27
C PRO A 279 -3.77 -24.14 -17.34
N ASP A 280 -2.65 -23.52 -17.72
CA ASP A 280 -1.40 -23.45 -16.94
C ASP A 280 -1.39 -22.28 -15.95
N TYR A 281 -2.35 -21.36 -16.01
CA TYR A 281 -2.35 -20.14 -15.22
C TYR A 281 -2.25 -20.39 -13.71
N ALA A 282 -3.16 -21.19 -13.16
CA ALA A 282 -3.16 -21.46 -11.72
C ALA A 282 -1.86 -22.17 -11.27
N ALA A 283 -1.28 -23.04 -12.09
CA ALA A 283 -0.01 -23.69 -11.78
C ALA A 283 1.18 -22.71 -11.88
N ALA A 284 1.08 -21.66 -12.71
CA ALA A 284 2.08 -20.60 -12.78
C ALA A 284 2.05 -19.73 -11.50
N GLN A 285 0.89 -19.32 -11.03
CA GLN A 285 0.75 -18.58 -9.75
C GLN A 285 1.34 -19.39 -8.59
N ILE A 286 0.98 -20.66 -8.46
CA ILE A 286 1.58 -21.55 -7.45
C ILE A 286 3.10 -21.66 -7.60
N LEU A 287 3.64 -21.64 -8.84
CA LEU A 287 5.08 -21.64 -9.05
C LEU A 287 5.74 -20.35 -8.54
N GLY A 288 5.13 -19.20 -8.77
CA GLY A 288 5.55 -17.90 -8.23
C GLY A 288 5.67 -17.95 -6.71
N ASP A 289 4.63 -18.44 -6.03
CA ASP A 289 4.61 -18.61 -4.59
C ASP A 289 5.67 -19.59 -4.07
N VAL A 290 5.87 -20.71 -4.78
CA VAL A 290 6.95 -21.66 -4.46
C VAL A 290 8.32 -20.98 -4.54
N LEU A 291 8.56 -20.15 -5.56
CA LEU A 291 9.83 -19.42 -5.69
C LEU A 291 9.98 -18.38 -4.57
N ASN A 292 8.93 -17.64 -4.24
CA ASN A 292 8.93 -16.62 -3.20
C ASN A 292 8.99 -17.18 -1.76
N ASN A 293 8.65 -18.47 -1.58
CA ASN A 293 8.72 -19.08 -0.26
C ASN A 293 10.17 -19.06 0.28
N GLN A 294 10.36 -18.57 1.50
CA GLN A 294 11.68 -18.46 2.13
C GLN A 294 12.40 -19.82 2.35
N ARG A 295 11.69 -20.95 2.23
CA ARG A 295 12.28 -22.30 2.24
C ARG A 295 12.79 -22.74 0.85
N SER A 296 12.38 -22.08 -0.21
CA SER A 296 12.89 -22.32 -1.56
C SER A 296 14.35 -21.85 -1.66
N THR A 297 15.10 -22.40 -2.60
CA THR A 297 16.49 -21.97 -2.82
C THR A 297 16.56 -20.53 -3.33
N PHE A 298 15.57 -20.06 -4.08
CA PHE A 298 15.48 -18.68 -4.54
C PHE A 298 15.07 -17.73 -3.40
N GLY A 299 13.98 -17.99 -2.69
CA GLY A 299 13.50 -17.18 -1.56
C GLY A 299 14.49 -17.15 -0.38
N ALA A 300 15.42 -18.12 -0.31
CA ALA A 300 16.48 -18.17 0.71
C ALA A 300 17.68 -17.26 0.42
N LEU A 301 17.83 -16.69 -0.77
CA LEU A 301 19.02 -15.88 -1.14
C LEU A 301 19.30 -14.72 -0.17
N PRO A 302 18.32 -13.98 0.38
CA PRO A 302 18.59 -12.98 1.40
C PRO A 302 19.18 -13.58 2.67
N PHE A 303 18.69 -14.74 3.09
CA PHE A 303 19.17 -15.43 4.30
C PHE A 303 20.56 -16.09 4.15
N THR A 304 21.11 -16.08 2.94
CA THR A 304 22.48 -16.52 2.66
C THR A 304 23.45 -15.38 2.41
N GLY A 305 22.97 -14.12 2.44
CA GLY A 305 23.78 -12.92 2.17
C GLY A 305 24.05 -12.67 0.68
N ARG A 306 23.40 -13.40 -0.21
CA ARG A 306 23.60 -13.27 -1.66
C ARG A 306 22.81 -12.10 -2.24
N ALA A 307 21.68 -11.75 -1.61
CA ALA A 307 20.86 -10.62 -1.97
C ALA A 307 20.38 -9.88 -0.70
N LEU A 308 19.91 -8.65 -0.84
CA LEU A 308 19.20 -7.91 0.20
C LEU A 308 17.72 -8.29 0.23
N GLY A 309 17.18 -8.64 -0.92
CA GLY A 309 15.82 -9.12 -1.12
C GLY A 309 15.67 -9.78 -2.48
N VAL A 310 14.73 -10.71 -2.61
CA VAL A 310 14.36 -11.35 -3.87
C VAL A 310 12.87 -11.45 -3.97
N GLU A 311 12.36 -11.43 -5.21
CA GLU A 311 10.95 -11.59 -5.52
C GLU A 311 10.78 -12.20 -6.91
N PHE A 312 9.80 -13.07 -7.07
CA PHE A 312 9.32 -13.50 -8.37
C PHE A 312 7.95 -12.89 -8.57
N ASP A 313 7.88 -11.87 -9.43
CA ASP A 313 6.65 -11.14 -9.73
C ASP A 313 6.04 -11.61 -11.04
N GLU A 314 4.71 -11.65 -11.11
CA GLU A 314 3.95 -12.04 -12.29
C GLU A 314 2.95 -10.97 -12.72
N GLN A 315 3.15 -10.44 -13.92
CA GLN A 315 2.15 -9.61 -14.59
C GLN A 315 1.42 -10.45 -15.64
N THR A 316 0.13 -10.68 -15.45
CA THR A 316 -0.64 -11.57 -16.32
C THR A 316 -1.59 -10.81 -17.24
N PHE A 317 -1.58 -11.19 -18.53
CA PHE A 317 -2.53 -10.74 -19.55
C PHE A 317 -3.45 -11.91 -19.95
N THR A 318 -4.40 -11.66 -20.86
CA THR A 318 -5.34 -12.71 -21.28
C THR A 318 -4.64 -13.94 -21.88
N LYS A 319 -3.68 -13.77 -22.80
CA LYS A 319 -3.05 -14.86 -23.57
C LYS A 319 -1.59 -15.14 -23.22
N ALA A 320 -0.97 -14.31 -22.43
CA ALA A 320 0.41 -14.44 -21.99
C ALA A 320 0.61 -13.73 -20.65
N GLY A 321 1.77 -13.87 -20.05
CA GLY A 321 2.20 -13.14 -18.87
C GLY A 321 3.70 -12.87 -18.92
N LEU A 322 4.17 -12.10 -17.95
CA LEU A 322 5.57 -11.86 -17.65
C LEU A 322 5.83 -12.42 -16.25
N GLY A 323 6.90 -13.21 -16.09
CA GLY A 323 7.42 -13.59 -14.79
C GLY A 323 8.80 -12.99 -14.64
N ILE A 324 9.04 -12.25 -13.58
CA ILE A 324 10.31 -11.54 -13.35
C ILE A 324 10.91 -11.98 -12.03
N ALA A 325 12.02 -12.70 -12.10
CA ALA A 325 12.86 -12.93 -10.93
C ALA A 325 13.70 -11.67 -10.68
N PHE A 326 13.40 -10.96 -9.61
CA PHE A 326 14.11 -9.78 -9.14
C PHE A 326 15.03 -10.13 -7.99
N ALA A 327 16.22 -9.51 -7.95
CA ALA A 327 17.12 -9.53 -6.79
C ALA A 327 17.74 -8.14 -6.56
N ALA A 328 17.61 -7.62 -5.35
CA ALA A 328 18.39 -6.47 -4.88
C ALA A 328 19.74 -6.98 -4.35
N VAL A 329 20.83 -6.56 -5.00
CA VAL A 329 22.17 -7.06 -4.71
C VAL A 329 23.02 -5.95 -4.07
N PRO A 330 23.72 -6.22 -2.95
CA PRO A 330 24.61 -5.22 -2.36
C PRO A 330 25.61 -4.67 -3.38
N VAL A 331 25.92 -3.37 -3.32
CA VAL A 331 26.88 -2.72 -4.23
C VAL A 331 28.31 -3.29 -4.14
N THR A 332 28.61 -3.97 -3.05
CA THR A 332 29.89 -4.68 -2.82
C THR A 332 29.94 -6.05 -3.50
N SER A 333 28.81 -6.57 -3.97
CA SER A 333 28.68 -7.87 -4.61
C SER A 333 28.67 -7.73 -6.13
N LYS A 334 29.06 -8.79 -6.84
CA LYS A 334 29.00 -8.84 -8.30
C LYS A 334 27.61 -9.32 -8.73
N SER A 335 26.88 -8.47 -9.42
CA SER A 335 25.54 -8.79 -9.92
C SER A 335 25.48 -9.99 -10.86
N GLN A 336 26.56 -10.21 -11.64
CA GLN A 336 26.67 -11.36 -12.56
C GLN A 336 26.75 -12.71 -11.82
N ASP A 337 27.31 -12.72 -10.60
CA ASP A 337 27.36 -13.92 -9.79
C ASP A 337 25.98 -14.31 -9.29
N VAL A 338 25.15 -13.31 -8.91
CA VAL A 338 23.76 -13.50 -8.47
C VAL A 338 22.87 -13.91 -9.66
N ASP A 339 23.03 -13.30 -10.84
CA ASP A 339 22.35 -13.75 -12.07
C ASP A 339 22.65 -15.22 -12.38
N ALA A 340 23.94 -15.60 -12.33
CA ALA A 340 24.33 -16.98 -12.58
C ALA A 340 23.74 -17.94 -11.54
N GLU A 341 23.66 -17.52 -10.29
CA GLU A 341 23.06 -18.29 -9.20
C GLU A 341 21.56 -18.49 -9.39
N ILE A 342 20.79 -17.41 -9.72
CA ILE A 342 19.35 -17.50 -10.02
C ILE A 342 19.12 -18.46 -11.19
N ARG A 343 19.90 -18.34 -12.27
CA ARG A 343 19.83 -19.28 -13.41
C ARG A 343 20.16 -20.71 -13.00
N GLY A 344 21.12 -20.88 -12.11
CA GLY A 344 21.48 -22.18 -11.52
C GLY A 344 20.31 -22.79 -10.76
N ILE A 345 19.65 -22.03 -9.91
CA ILE A 345 18.45 -22.44 -9.16
C ILE A 345 17.31 -22.85 -10.10
N ILE A 346 17.00 -22.02 -11.09
CA ILE A 346 15.96 -22.34 -12.08
C ILE A 346 16.30 -23.63 -12.85
N ASN A 347 17.56 -23.82 -13.26
CA ASN A 347 17.97 -25.05 -13.95
C ASN A 347 17.93 -26.29 -13.05
N ASP A 348 18.27 -26.14 -11.77
CA ASP A 348 18.17 -27.23 -10.79
C ASP A 348 16.71 -27.65 -10.64
N TYR A 349 15.77 -26.71 -10.41
CA TYR A 349 14.35 -27.00 -10.31
C TYR A 349 13.78 -27.58 -11.62
N ARG A 350 14.25 -27.12 -12.79
CA ARG A 350 13.86 -27.70 -14.10
C ARG A 350 14.27 -29.15 -14.24
N THR A 351 15.40 -29.53 -13.65
CA THR A 351 15.96 -30.89 -13.72
C THR A 351 15.33 -31.81 -12.67
N ASN A 352 15.33 -31.36 -11.43
CA ASN A 352 14.97 -32.17 -10.26
C ASN A 352 13.50 -32.00 -9.83
N GLY A 353 12.83 -30.93 -10.29
CA GLY A 353 11.51 -30.54 -9.84
C GLY A 353 11.56 -29.67 -8.57
N VAL A 354 10.45 -28.99 -8.29
CA VAL A 354 10.25 -28.26 -7.03
C VAL A 354 9.81 -29.22 -5.92
N PRO A 355 10.18 -28.98 -4.65
CA PRO A 355 9.73 -29.79 -3.53
C PRO A 355 8.19 -29.84 -3.42
N ALA A 356 7.63 -31.03 -3.21
CA ALA A 356 6.18 -31.23 -3.16
C ALA A 356 5.53 -30.49 -2.00
N ASP A 357 6.20 -30.41 -0.86
CA ASP A 357 5.72 -29.71 0.34
C ASP A 357 5.66 -28.18 0.16
N LEU A 358 6.52 -27.59 -0.68
CA LEU A 358 6.43 -26.19 -1.05
C LEU A 358 5.20 -25.93 -1.96
N VAL A 359 4.89 -26.85 -2.86
CA VAL A 359 3.67 -26.73 -3.69
C VAL A 359 2.42 -26.78 -2.83
N GLU A 360 2.34 -27.71 -1.87
CA GLU A 360 1.17 -27.79 -0.97
C GLU A 360 1.09 -26.56 -0.04
N ALA A 361 2.22 -26.03 0.43
CA ALA A 361 2.25 -24.79 1.21
C ALA A 361 1.76 -23.59 0.39
N ALA A 362 2.20 -23.45 -0.87
CA ALA A 362 1.76 -22.40 -1.77
C ALA A 362 0.26 -22.48 -2.05
N LYS A 363 -0.27 -23.67 -2.31
CA LYS A 363 -1.72 -23.88 -2.50
C LYS A 363 -2.53 -23.48 -1.26
N LEU A 364 -2.06 -23.87 -0.08
CA LEU A 364 -2.73 -23.51 1.17
C LEU A 364 -2.72 -22.00 1.39
N ARG A 365 -1.59 -21.35 1.08
CA ARG A 365 -1.43 -19.91 1.16
C ARG A 365 -2.40 -19.17 0.24
N GLU A 366 -2.47 -19.52 -1.04
CA GLU A 366 -3.39 -18.91 -2.02
C GLU A 366 -4.85 -19.00 -1.57
N VAL A 367 -5.26 -20.20 -1.09
CA VAL A 367 -6.62 -20.39 -0.58
C VAL A 367 -6.89 -19.54 0.65
N SER A 368 -5.90 -19.37 1.53
CA SER A 368 -6.07 -18.61 2.78
C SER A 368 -6.00 -17.10 2.54
N GLU A 369 -5.24 -16.60 1.53
CA GLU A 369 -5.20 -15.17 1.19
C GLU A 369 -6.58 -14.63 0.81
N LEU A 370 -7.42 -15.44 0.17
CA LEU A 370 -8.79 -15.06 -0.16
C LEU A 370 -9.66 -14.84 1.10
N GLU A 371 -9.42 -15.60 2.19
CA GLU A 371 -10.05 -15.32 3.49
C GLU A 371 -9.49 -14.05 4.13
N PHE A 372 -8.18 -13.79 4.01
CA PHE A 372 -7.55 -12.60 4.57
C PHE A 372 -7.95 -11.31 3.84
N ASN A 373 -8.20 -11.36 2.53
CA ASN A 373 -8.70 -10.21 1.76
C ASN A 373 -10.06 -9.74 2.28
N GLY A 374 -10.88 -10.66 2.77
CA GLY A 374 -12.14 -10.38 3.45
C GLY A 374 -12.01 -9.60 4.78
N ASN A 375 -10.81 -9.40 5.31
CA ASN A 375 -10.56 -8.54 6.48
C ASN A 375 -10.63 -7.05 6.15
N SER A 376 -10.96 -6.69 4.90
CA SER A 376 -11.12 -5.34 4.41
C SER A 376 -12.26 -5.26 3.39
N ILE A 377 -13.14 -4.28 3.50
CA ILE A 377 -14.22 -4.05 2.53
C ILE A 377 -13.63 -3.74 1.14
N GLU A 378 -12.56 -2.95 1.08
CA GLU A 378 -11.87 -2.63 -0.16
C GLU A 378 -11.15 -3.85 -0.74
N GLY A 379 -10.43 -4.62 0.09
CA GLY A 379 -9.75 -5.85 -0.34
C GLY A 379 -10.73 -6.88 -0.91
N LEU A 380 -11.91 -7.03 -0.29
CA LEU A 380 -12.97 -7.90 -0.82
C LEU A 380 -13.52 -7.39 -2.15
N ALA A 381 -13.65 -6.07 -2.32
CA ALA A 381 -14.11 -5.48 -3.57
C ALA A 381 -13.09 -5.71 -4.71
N ASP A 382 -11.81 -5.57 -4.42
CA ASP A 382 -10.75 -5.87 -5.39
C ASP A 382 -10.75 -7.35 -5.78
N GLU A 383 -10.82 -8.26 -4.83
CA GLU A 383 -10.90 -9.71 -5.08
C GLU A 383 -12.06 -10.07 -6.03
N TRP A 384 -13.25 -9.54 -5.77
CA TRP A 384 -14.41 -9.73 -6.65
C TRP A 384 -14.21 -9.10 -8.03
N SER A 385 -13.56 -7.94 -8.09
CA SER A 385 -13.24 -7.25 -9.32
C SER A 385 -12.24 -8.06 -10.16
N GLN A 386 -11.16 -8.55 -9.56
CA GLN A 386 -10.18 -9.41 -10.23
C GLN A 386 -10.82 -10.68 -10.78
N ALA A 387 -11.64 -11.37 -9.98
CA ALA A 387 -12.31 -12.59 -10.42
C ALA A 387 -13.27 -12.31 -11.61
N VAL A 388 -14.20 -11.35 -11.46
CA VAL A 388 -15.32 -11.22 -12.42
C VAL A 388 -14.98 -10.32 -13.60
N ALA A 389 -14.28 -9.19 -13.38
CA ALA A 389 -14.01 -8.22 -14.44
C ALA A 389 -12.72 -8.52 -15.19
N VAL A 390 -11.65 -8.93 -14.51
CA VAL A 390 -10.33 -9.17 -15.11
C VAL A 390 -10.23 -10.59 -15.67
N GLN A 391 -10.50 -11.60 -14.83
CA GLN A 391 -10.33 -13.00 -15.21
C GLN A 391 -11.59 -13.59 -15.90
N GLY A 392 -12.76 -12.94 -15.75
CA GLY A 392 -14.02 -13.42 -16.35
C GLY A 392 -14.62 -14.64 -15.67
N LEU A 393 -14.26 -14.89 -14.41
CA LEU A 393 -14.78 -15.95 -13.58
C LEU A 393 -16.17 -15.62 -13.02
N GLY A 394 -16.84 -16.61 -12.47
CA GLY A 394 -18.11 -16.39 -11.77
C GLY A 394 -17.92 -15.73 -10.41
N SER A 395 -16.89 -16.15 -9.66
CA SER A 395 -16.64 -15.70 -8.28
C SER A 395 -15.17 -15.94 -7.90
N PRO A 396 -14.71 -15.39 -6.78
CA PRO A 396 -13.43 -15.78 -6.17
C PRO A 396 -13.34 -17.28 -5.82
N ASP A 397 -14.46 -17.94 -5.49
CA ASP A 397 -14.49 -19.37 -5.24
C ASP A 397 -14.04 -20.21 -6.44
N ASP A 398 -14.27 -19.73 -7.66
CA ASP A 398 -13.79 -20.39 -8.86
C ASP A 398 -12.25 -20.37 -8.94
N MET A 399 -11.61 -19.28 -8.48
CA MET A 399 -10.14 -19.20 -8.34
C MET A 399 -9.64 -20.21 -7.32
N ILE A 400 -10.27 -20.28 -6.14
CA ILE A 400 -9.95 -21.26 -5.10
C ILE A 400 -10.00 -22.70 -5.66
N ALA A 401 -11.04 -23.01 -6.44
CA ALA A 401 -11.18 -24.32 -7.05
C ALA A 401 -10.03 -24.62 -8.04
N HIS A 402 -9.59 -23.63 -8.81
CA HIS A 402 -8.46 -23.78 -9.71
C HIS A 402 -7.16 -24.07 -8.94
N PHE A 403 -6.83 -23.29 -7.89
CA PHE A 403 -5.63 -23.51 -7.08
C PHE A 403 -5.62 -24.86 -6.35
N LYS A 404 -6.74 -25.26 -5.74
CA LYS A 404 -6.86 -26.56 -5.07
C LYS A 404 -6.58 -27.76 -5.99
N ASN A 405 -6.89 -27.65 -7.27
CA ASN A 405 -6.70 -28.71 -8.25
C ASN A 405 -5.29 -28.78 -8.85
N VAL A 406 -4.41 -27.81 -8.58
CA VAL A 406 -3.02 -27.82 -9.08
C VAL A 406 -2.26 -29.00 -8.46
N SER A 407 -1.58 -29.77 -9.29
CA SER A 407 -0.70 -30.85 -8.85
C SER A 407 0.79 -30.43 -8.93
N VAL A 408 1.65 -31.13 -8.19
CA VAL A 408 3.10 -30.97 -8.29
C VAL A 408 3.61 -31.20 -9.72
N ALA A 409 2.97 -32.13 -10.45
CA ALA A 409 3.31 -32.39 -11.86
C ALA A 409 2.99 -31.19 -12.77
N ASP A 410 1.89 -30.48 -12.49
CA ASP A 410 1.51 -29.27 -13.24
C ASP A 410 2.50 -28.14 -13.00
N VAL A 411 2.89 -27.86 -11.74
CA VAL A 411 3.88 -26.86 -11.40
C VAL A 411 5.23 -27.17 -12.09
N ASN A 412 5.66 -28.43 -12.02
CA ASN A 412 6.90 -28.87 -12.69
C ASN A 412 6.82 -28.80 -14.22
N ARG A 413 5.67 -29.01 -14.82
CA ARG A 413 5.44 -28.85 -16.26
C ARG A 413 5.53 -27.37 -16.66
N VAL A 414 4.87 -26.47 -15.90
CA VAL A 414 4.93 -25.02 -16.09
C VAL A 414 6.36 -24.51 -15.95
N LEU A 415 7.07 -24.88 -14.90
CA LEU A 415 8.48 -24.53 -14.71
C LEU A 415 9.34 -24.91 -15.92
N ARG A 416 9.23 -26.15 -16.41
CA ARG A 416 9.99 -26.63 -17.57
C ARG A 416 9.59 -25.93 -18.88
N THR A 417 8.33 -25.57 -19.02
CA THR A 417 7.79 -24.95 -20.25
C THR A 417 8.18 -23.48 -20.34
N TYR A 418 8.01 -22.73 -19.25
CA TYR A 418 8.07 -21.27 -19.30
C TYR A 418 9.36 -20.68 -18.76
N LEU A 419 9.97 -21.20 -17.72
CA LEU A 419 11.21 -20.66 -17.13
C LEU A 419 12.45 -21.17 -17.87
N ASN A 420 12.65 -20.75 -19.12
CA ASN A 420 13.77 -21.20 -19.94
C ASN A 420 14.90 -20.14 -19.98
N ASN A 421 16.02 -20.41 -19.32
CA ASN A 421 17.17 -19.51 -19.24
C ASN A 421 17.79 -19.14 -20.59
N THR A 422 17.61 -19.94 -21.65
CA THR A 422 18.15 -19.64 -22.99
C THR A 422 17.38 -18.53 -23.72
N THR A 423 16.12 -18.33 -23.33
CA THR A 423 15.23 -17.30 -23.88
C THR A 423 14.93 -16.20 -22.89
N ALA A 424 15.45 -16.30 -21.64
CA ALA A 424 15.26 -15.30 -20.62
C ALA A 424 15.87 -13.94 -21.01
N VAL A 425 15.21 -12.88 -20.61
CA VAL A 425 15.68 -11.50 -20.77
C VAL A 425 16.31 -11.05 -19.47
N ALA A 426 17.61 -10.75 -19.50
CA ALA A 426 18.31 -10.22 -18.33
C ALA A 426 18.33 -8.68 -18.35
N ALA A 427 18.22 -8.06 -17.18
CA ALA A 427 18.38 -6.63 -17.05
C ALA A 427 19.05 -6.25 -15.73
N TYR A 428 19.86 -5.18 -15.76
CA TYR A 428 20.65 -4.74 -14.63
C TYR A 428 20.52 -3.23 -14.46
N ALA A 429 20.08 -2.78 -13.29
CA ALA A 429 20.18 -1.39 -12.88
C ALA A 429 21.32 -1.23 -11.88
N VAL A 430 22.38 -0.56 -12.29
CA VAL A 430 23.60 -0.43 -11.48
C VAL A 430 23.70 0.98 -10.91
N PRO A 431 24.04 1.15 -9.62
CA PRO A 431 24.22 2.48 -9.01
C PRO A 431 25.20 3.36 -9.80
N LYS A 432 24.84 4.62 -9.98
CA LYS A 432 25.75 5.64 -10.55
C LYS A 432 26.92 5.85 -9.61
N ASN A 433 28.14 5.77 -10.11
CA ASN A 433 29.29 6.26 -9.37
C ASN A 433 29.09 7.76 -9.09
N ALA A 434 29.25 8.20 -7.85
CA ALA A 434 29.18 9.59 -7.46
C ALA A 434 30.14 10.44 -8.34
N GLY A 435 29.61 11.21 -9.29
CA GLY A 435 30.38 12.09 -10.16
C GLY A 435 29.96 12.19 -11.64
N ALA A 436 29.13 11.29 -12.15
CA ALA A 436 28.67 11.38 -13.55
C ALA A 436 27.36 12.18 -13.65
N ALA A 437 27.48 13.44 -14.08
CA ALA A 437 26.32 14.26 -14.44
C ALA A 437 25.59 13.66 -15.65
N SER A 438 24.33 13.27 -15.51
CA SER A 438 23.47 13.01 -16.67
C SER A 438 23.01 14.36 -17.22
N SER A 439 23.26 14.62 -18.50
CA SER A 439 22.71 15.75 -19.23
C SER A 439 21.21 15.51 -19.47
N GLY A 440 20.38 15.76 -18.48
CA GLY A 440 18.95 15.88 -18.66
C GLY A 440 18.66 17.24 -19.30
N GLY A 441 18.14 17.23 -20.52
CA GLY A 441 17.71 18.45 -21.18
C GLY A 441 16.63 19.14 -20.35
N SER A 442 16.82 20.43 -20.04
CA SER A 442 15.79 21.24 -19.43
C SER A 442 14.62 21.34 -20.40
N MET A 443 13.48 20.78 -20.02
CA MET A 443 12.22 21.09 -20.70
C MET A 443 11.82 22.52 -20.32
N ALA A 444 11.57 23.35 -21.33
CA ALA A 444 11.06 24.69 -21.11
C ALA A 444 9.71 24.58 -20.36
N ALA A 445 9.59 25.35 -19.28
CA ALA A 445 8.34 25.46 -18.55
C ALA A 445 7.22 25.88 -19.51
N GLU A 446 6.26 24.99 -19.75
CA GLU A 446 5.00 25.40 -20.40
C GLU A 446 4.25 26.26 -19.39
N ASN A 447 3.97 27.50 -19.80
CA ASN A 447 3.15 28.43 -19.02
C ASN A 447 1.69 27.94 -19.04
N ASN A 448 1.38 27.05 -18.14
CA ASN A 448 0.01 26.59 -17.90
C ASN A 448 -0.68 27.56 -16.93
N SER A 449 -1.05 28.76 -17.41
CA SER A 449 -1.97 29.62 -16.69
C SER A 449 -3.36 28.99 -16.75
N ILE A 450 -3.66 28.16 -15.76
CA ILE A 450 -5.00 27.58 -15.56
C ILE A 450 -5.89 28.68 -14.98
N PRO A 451 -7.04 29.05 -15.60
CA PRO A 451 -7.98 29.94 -14.95
C PRO A 451 -8.40 29.32 -13.62
N PRO A 452 -8.43 30.08 -12.51
CA PRO A 452 -8.85 29.54 -11.23
C PRO A 452 -10.20 28.86 -11.36
N SER A 453 -10.32 27.65 -10.84
CA SER A 453 -11.61 26.93 -10.82
C SER A 453 -12.59 27.78 -10.03
N LYS A 454 -13.72 28.15 -10.65
CA LYS A 454 -14.77 28.87 -9.93
C LYS A 454 -15.35 27.92 -8.90
N HIS A 455 -15.44 28.37 -7.65
CA HIS A 455 -16.20 27.65 -6.62
C HIS A 455 -17.64 27.47 -7.12
N GLU A 456 -18.02 26.22 -7.40
CA GLU A 456 -19.35 25.88 -7.84
C GLU A 456 -20.18 25.33 -6.69
N PRO A 457 -21.49 25.65 -6.65
CA PRO A 457 -22.34 25.08 -5.63
C PRO A 457 -22.46 23.57 -5.81
N LEU A 458 -22.48 22.84 -4.70
CA LEU A 458 -22.72 21.40 -4.71
C LEU A 458 -24.06 21.09 -5.39
N PRO A 459 -24.18 19.99 -6.12
CA PRO A 459 -25.45 19.50 -6.61
C PRO A 459 -26.47 19.37 -5.46
N SER A 460 -27.74 19.67 -5.74
CA SER A 460 -28.78 19.66 -4.70
C SER A 460 -28.90 18.33 -3.94
N TRP A 461 -28.62 17.23 -4.61
CA TRP A 461 -28.64 15.89 -4.03
C TRP A 461 -27.41 15.61 -3.12
N ALA A 462 -26.34 16.41 -3.17
CA ALA A 462 -25.18 16.29 -2.28
C ALA A 462 -25.23 17.26 -1.08
N GLN A 463 -26.06 18.31 -1.15
CA GLN A 463 -26.16 19.33 -0.10
C GLN A 463 -26.62 18.78 1.25
N SER A 464 -27.38 17.68 1.25
CA SER A 464 -27.87 17.02 2.47
C SER A 464 -26.73 16.52 3.39
N ILE A 465 -25.54 16.24 2.86
CA ILE A 465 -24.37 15.86 3.67
C ILE A 465 -24.06 16.97 4.67
N LEU A 466 -23.93 18.20 4.18
CA LEU A 466 -23.56 19.35 5.00
C LEU A 466 -24.67 19.73 5.99
N ALA A 467 -25.93 19.50 5.61
CA ALA A 467 -27.09 19.82 6.47
C ALA A 467 -27.28 18.84 7.64
N ASN A 468 -26.79 17.60 7.50
CA ASN A 468 -26.97 16.52 8.49
C ASN A 468 -25.65 16.03 9.09
N LEU A 469 -24.65 16.89 9.15
CA LEU A 469 -23.33 16.52 9.64
C LEU A 469 -23.37 16.18 11.15
N HIS A 470 -22.89 15.03 11.52
CA HIS A 470 -22.82 14.53 12.89
C HIS A 470 -21.62 13.60 13.05
N VAL A 471 -21.21 13.35 14.30
CA VAL A 471 -20.19 12.35 14.60
C VAL A 471 -20.71 10.96 14.23
N PRO A 472 -20.02 10.19 13.40
CA PRO A 472 -20.45 8.83 13.05
C PRO A 472 -20.50 7.92 14.29
N ALA A 473 -21.43 6.96 14.26
CA ALA A 473 -21.52 5.97 15.33
C ALA A 473 -20.26 5.09 15.33
N GLN A 474 -19.69 4.86 16.50
CA GLN A 474 -18.58 3.92 16.66
C GLN A 474 -19.08 2.48 16.47
N THR A 475 -18.39 1.71 15.67
CA THR A 475 -18.71 0.30 15.38
C THR A 475 -17.85 -0.67 16.17
N ILE A 476 -16.65 -0.25 16.60
CA ILE A 476 -15.72 -1.07 17.39
C ILE A 476 -15.94 -0.84 18.89
N ASN A 477 -15.88 -1.93 19.66
CA ASN A 477 -15.98 -1.91 21.12
C ASN A 477 -15.04 -2.97 21.71
N PRO A 478 -13.71 -2.72 21.70
CA PRO A 478 -12.73 -3.70 22.11
C PRO A 478 -12.72 -3.91 23.62
N ALA A 479 -12.49 -5.15 24.04
CA ALA A 479 -12.18 -5.46 25.42
C ALA A 479 -10.72 -5.07 25.73
N ASP A 480 -10.49 -4.27 26.76
CA ASP A 480 -9.16 -3.84 27.23
C ASP A 480 -8.78 -4.58 28.49
N MET A 481 -7.75 -5.40 28.41
CA MET A 481 -7.32 -6.31 29.46
C MET A 481 -5.82 -6.23 29.70
N ARG A 482 -5.37 -6.84 30.79
CA ARG A 482 -3.93 -7.07 31.02
C ARG A 482 -3.67 -8.54 31.31
N LEU A 483 -2.52 -9.01 30.79
CA LEU A 483 -1.97 -10.30 31.15
C LEU A 483 -1.30 -10.21 32.54
N SER A 484 -1.06 -11.36 33.14
CA SER A 484 -0.43 -11.48 34.45
C SER A 484 0.96 -10.81 34.56
N ASN A 485 1.68 -10.72 33.45
CA ASN A 485 3.01 -10.10 33.35
C ASN A 485 2.99 -8.60 32.98
N GLY A 486 1.80 -7.99 32.81
CA GLY A 486 1.63 -6.57 32.54
C GLY A 486 1.41 -6.19 31.09
N VAL A 487 1.53 -7.10 30.11
CA VAL A 487 1.17 -6.84 28.71
C VAL A 487 -0.28 -6.35 28.62
N ARG A 488 -0.52 -5.25 27.91
CA ARG A 488 -1.87 -4.79 27.59
C ARG A 488 -2.40 -5.60 26.43
N LEU A 489 -3.56 -6.23 26.59
CA LEU A 489 -4.23 -7.02 25.57
C LEU A 489 -5.57 -6.36 25.22
N ILE A 490 -5.72 -5.94 23.98
CA ILE A 490 -6.94 -5.31 23.44
C ILE A 490 -7.53 -6.28 22.43
N VAL A 491 -8.79 -6.68 22.61
CA VAL A 491 -9.44 -7.68 21.73
C VAL A 491 -10.71 -7.12 21.16
N GLN A 492 -10.79 -7.06 19.83
CA GLN A 492 -11.99 -6.74 19.05
C GLN A 492 -12.49 -8.01 18.37
N PRO A 493 -13.56 -8.64 18.89
CA PRO A 493 -14.18 -9.79 18.21
C PRO A 493 -14.82 -9.38 16.89
N GLU A 494 -14.51 -10.12 15.82
CA GLU A 494 -15.14 -10.00 14.51
C GLU A 494 -15.42 -11.40 13.94
N THR A 495 -16.56 -11.59 13.31
CA THR A 495 -16.98 -12.91 12.80
C THR A 495 -17.23 -12.93 11.31
N ILE A 496 -16.83 -11.86 10.60
CA ILE A 496 -17.06 -11.70 9.15
C ILE A 496 -16.20 -12.68 8.35
N THR A 497 -14.98 -12.91 8.83
CA THR A 497 -14.05 -13.89 8.25
C THR A 497 -13.68 -14.98 9.27
N HIS A 498 -13.13 -16.09 8.78
CA HIS A 498 -12.58 -17.16 9.63
C HIS A 498 -11.09 -16.92 9.97
N THR A 499 -10.72 -15.67 10.18
CA THR A 499 -9.33 -15.26 10.43
C THR A 499 -9.16 -14.61 11.80
N VAL A 500 -7.93 -14.58 12.29
CA VAL A 500 -7.49 -13.79 13.43
C VAL A 500 -6.20 -13.06 13.04
N VAL A 501 -6.20 -11.76 13.29
CA VAL A 501 -5.02 -10.89 13.11
C VAL A 501 -4.57 -10.41 14.49
N VAL A 502 -3.32 -10.65 14.80
CA VAL A 502 -2.63 -10.16 15.99
C VAL A 502 -1.62 -9.09 15.56
N SER A 503 -1.68 -7.95 16.20
CA SER A 503 -0.72 -6.86 16.02
C SER A 503 -0.19 -6.44 17.38
N GLY A 504 1.11 -6.61 17.59
CA GLY A 504 1.79 -6.24 18.83
C GLY A 504 2.77 -5.09 18.62
N GLN A 505 2.94 -4.28 19.62
CA GLN A 505 3.92 -3.21 19.63
C GLN A 505 4.59 -3.11 20.99
N ILE A 506 5.92 -3.13 21.01
CA ILE A 506 6.73 -2.79 22.16
C ILE A 506 7.11 -1.32 22.02
N GLN A 507 6.72 -0.50 22.97
CA GLN A 507 7.13 0.90 23.01
C GLN A 507 8.63 1.00 23.23
N ASN A 508 9.37 1.42 22.24
CA ASN A 508 10.76 1.74 22.33
C ASN A 508 11.11 3.00 21.54
N ASN A 509 12.28 3.54 21.79
CA ASN A 509 12.86 4.63 21.00
C ASN A 509 14.37 4.40 20.94
N THR A 510 14.85 3.93 19.79
CA THR A 510 16.25 3.60 19.58
C THR A 510 17.15 4.81 19.82
N GLY A 511 16.78 5.99 19.35
CA GLY A 511 17.53 7.23 19.58
C GLY A 511 17.70 7.57 21.06
N VAL A 512 16.70 7.24 21.89
CA VAL A 512 16.78 7.46 23.37
C VAL A 512 17.52 6.34 24.08
N GLN A 513 17.29 5.09 23.69
CA GLN A 513 17.67 3.92 24.49
C GLN A 513 18.97 3.24 24.05
N GLU A 514 19.32 3.31 22.76
CA GLU A 514 20.57 2.69 22.29
C GLU A 514 21.78 3.30 23.00
N PRO A 515 22.74 2.51 23.48
CA PRO A 515 23.99 3.05 24.02
C PRO A 515 24.77 3.84 22.97
N ALA A 516 25.47 4.87 23.40
CA ALA A 516 26.29 5.66 22.49
C ALA A 516 27.37 4.80 21.82
N GLY A 517 27.52 4.90 20.50
CA GLY A 517 28.41 4.07 19.68
C GLY A 517 27.85 2.68 19.33
N GLN A 518 26.59 2.39 19.69
CA GLN A 518 25.89 1.17 19.30
C GLN A 518 24.64 1.48 18.47
N GLU A 519 24.62 2.65 17.82
CA GLU A 519 23.51 3.04 16.94
C GLU A 519 23.30 1.98 15.85
N GLY A 520 22.05 1.48 15.77
CA GLY A 520 21.65 0.37 14.89
C GLY A 520 21.60 -0.99 15.56
N VAL A 521 21.89 -1.10 16.89
CA VAL A 521 21.79 -2.38 17.61
C VAL A 521 20.33 -2.88 17.64
N GLY A 522 19.36 -1.97 17.69
CA GLY A 522 17.93 -2.31 17.62
C GLY A 522 17.55 -2.95 16.30
N ASP A 523 18.00 -2.37 15.19
CA ASP A 523 17.72 -2.87 13.84
C ASP A 523 18.37 -4.24 13.59
N VAL A 524 19.64 -4.41 14.01
CA VAL A 524 20.33 -5.69 13.90
C VAL A 524 19.66 -6.76 14.78
N THR A 525 19.15 -6.37 15.96
CA THR A 525 18.42 -7.30 16.83
C THR A 525 17.12 -7.77 16.16
N ALA A 526 16.30 -6.85 15.64
CA ALA A 526 15.06 -7.18 14.96
C ALA A 526 15.30 -8.05 13.72
N ALA A 527 16.34 -7.73 12.92
CA ALA A 527 16.71 -8.49 11.73
C ALA A 527 17.20 -9.92 12.04
N LEU A 528 17.60 -10.22 13.28
CA LEU A 528 18.04 -11.56 13.69
C LEU A 528 16.88 -12.49 14.08
N LEU A 529 15.72 -11.96 14.48
CA LEU A 529 14.63 -12.78 15.01
C LEU A 529 14.14 -13.83 13.99
N PRO A 530 13.97 -13.52 12.69
CA PRO A 530 13.50 -14.49 11.70
C PRO A 530 14.51 -15.61 11.39
N TYR A 531 15.73 -15.55 11.94
CA TYR A 531 16.76 -16.59 11.68
C TYR A 531 16.61 -17.84 12.53
N GLY A 532 15.56 -17.93 13.35
CA GLY A 532 15.20 -19.10 14.14
C GLY A 532 15.12 -18.84 15.62
N THR A 533 14.59 -19.82 16.31
CA THR A 533 14.33 -19.81 17.76
C THR A 533 15.18 -20.86 18.46
N THR A 534 15.07 -20.92 19.77
CA THR A 534 15.70 -22.02 20.57
C THR A 534 15.05 -23.37 20.29
N THR A 535 13.83 -23.39 19.73
CA THR A 535 13.06 -24.58 19.39
C THR A 535 13.22 -25.01 17.93
N TYR A 536 13.21 -24.03 17.01
CA TYR A 536 13.23 -24.25 15.57
C TYR A 536 14.38 -23.46 14.93
N ASP A 537 15.10 -24.09 14.02
CA ASP A 537 15.89 -23.31 13.06
C ASP A 537 14.95 -22.55 12.08
N ARG A 538 15.51 -21.65 11.28
CA ARG A 538 14.75 -20.84 10.33
C ARG A 538 13.83 -21.66 9.43
N ILE A 539 14.33 -22.76 8.88
CA ILE A 539 13.57 -23.63 7.98
C ILE A 539 12.45 -24.37 8.73
N GLY A 540 12.75 -24.85 9.94
CA GLY A 540 11.78 -25.50 10.81
C GLY A 540 10.62 -24.56 11.19
N LEU A 541 10.92 -23.33 11.59
CA LEU A 541 9.91 -22.31 11.90
C LEU A 541 9.04 -22.02 10.68
N ALA A 542 9.66 -21.72 9.53
CA ALA A 542 8.94 -21.48 8.29
C ALA A 542 8.06 -22.67 7.88
N THR A 543 8.55 -23.91 8.08
CA THR A 543 7.76 -25.13 7.81
C THR A 543 6.53 -25.24 8.71
N GLU A 544 6.63 -24.87 9.98
CA GLU A 544 5.48 -24.90 10.90
C GLU A 544 4.46 -23.80 10.57
N LEU A 545 4.92 -22.62 10.15
CA LEU A 545 4.05 -21.52 9.68
C LEU A 545 3.32 -21.91 8.37
N ASP A 546 4.04 -22.49 7.41
CA ASP A 546 3.44 -22.93 6.14
C ASP A 546 2.34 -23.97 6.33
N LYS A 547 2.44 -24.87 7.32
CA LYS A 547 1.40 -25.87 7.61
C LYS A 547 0.04 -25.31 7.97
N ILE A 548 0.01 -24.06 8.47
CA ILE A 548 -1.21 -23.37 8.90
C ILE A 548 -1.47 -22.10 8.10
N ALA A 549 -0.78 -21.90 7.00
CA ALA A 549 -0.80 -20.66 6.18
C ALA A 549 -0.64 -19.37 7.02
N ALA A 550 0.11 -19.43 8.11
CA ALA A 550 0.34 -18.29 8.96
C ALA A 550 1.51 -17.44 8.46
N THR A 551 1.41 -16.15 8.66
CA THR A 551 2.50 -15.20 8.44
C THR A 551 2.80 -14.51 9.76
N THR A 552 4.07 -14.55 10.21
CA THR A 552 4.54 -13.82 11.38
C THR A 552 5.45 -12.67 11.01
N THR A 553 5.48 -11.68 11.88
CA THR A 553 6.53 -10.66 11.95
C THR A 553 7.00 -10.60 13.38
N ALA A 554 8.32 -10.50 13.61
CA ALA A 554 8.91 -10.36 14.92
C ALA A 554 9.73 -9.08 15.03
N GLY A 555 9.82 -8.52 16.23
CA GLY A 555 10.51 -7.28 16.52
C GLY A 555 9.74 -6.39 17.48
N THR A 556 10.08 -5.10 17.53
CA THR A 556 9.34 -4.14 18.34
C THR A 556 7.93 -3.83 17.80
N SER A 557 7.69 -4.13 16.54
CA SER A 557 6.38 -4.34 15.95
C SER A 557 6.31 -5.79 15.52
N PHE A 558 5.37 -6.53 16.06
CA PHE A 558 5.25 -7.97 15.83
C PHE A 558 3.80 -8.38 15.62
N GLY A 559 3.58 -9.56 15.05
CA GLY A 559 2.23 -10.03 14.83
C GLY A 559 2.15 -11.38 14.14
N VAL A 560 0.92 -11.89 14.07
CA VAL A 560 0.59 -13.09 13.28
C VAL A 560 -0.76 -12.92 12.61
N ARG A 561 -0.84 -13.38 11.37
CA ARG A 561 -2.05 -13.52 10.59
C ARG A 561 -2.30 -15.01 10.39
N VAL A 562 -3.47 -15.52 10.80
CA VAL A 562 -3.75 -16.95 10.85
C VAL A 562 -5.24 -17.22 10.71
N LEU A 563 -5.61 -18.39 10.20
CA LEU A 563 -7.00 -18.87 10.25
C LEU A 563 -7.42 -19.12 11.71
N SER A 564 -8.67 -18.84 12.05
CA SER A 564 -9.15 -18.88 13.44
C SER A 564 -9.03 -20.26 14.10
N GLN A 565 -9.12 -21.33 13.31
CA GLN A 565 -8.92 -22.71 13.79
C GLN A 565 -7.48 -22.97 14.27
N ASP A 566 -6.52 -22.24 13.72
CA ASP A 566 -5.08 -22.39 13.98
C ASP A 566 -4.55 -21.29 14.92
N PHE A 567 -5.43 -20.47 15.53
CA PHE A 567 -5.06 -19.30 16.34
C PHE A 567 -4.13 -19.66 17.50
N ASP A 568 -4.41 -20.73 18.28
CA ASP A 568 -3.53 -21.18 19.36
C ASP A 568 -2.13 -21.51 18.85
N ARG A 569 -2.04 -22.23 17.72
CA ARG A 569 -0.76 -22.59 17.10
C ARG A 569 -0.03 -21.37 16.53
N GLY A 570 -0.72 -20.45 15.89
CA GLY A 570 -0.15 -19.22 15.37
C GLY A 570 0.48 -18.37 16.48
N VAL A 571 -0.23 -18.17 17.60
CA VAL A 571 0.28 -17.44 18.76
C VAL A 571 1.45 -18.17 19.43
N GLN A 572 1.43 -19.51 19.46
CA GLN A 572 2.57 -20.28 19.97
C GLN A 572 3.84 -20.03 19.14
N LEU A 573 3.74 -20.05 17.81
CA LEU A 573 4.90 -19.81 16.92
C LEU A 573 5.39 -18.38 17.03
N LEU A 574 4.47 -17.39 17.10
CA LEU A 574 4.81 -15.99 17.33
C LEU A 574 5.54 -15.81 18.67
N ALA A 575 5.05 -16.44 19.73
CA ALA A 575 5.69 -16.36 21.05
C ALA A 575 7.08 -17.00 21.05
N ASP A 576 7.27 -18.09 20.32
CA ASP A 576 8.59 -18.73 20.21
C ASP A 576 9.56 -17.82 19.46
N GLU A 577 9.13 -17.19 18.37
CA GLU A 577 9.93 -16.27 17.56
C GLU A 577 10.29 -14.99 18.33
N GLU A 578 9.30 -14.41 19.02
CA GLU A 578 9.46 -13.13 19.72
C GLU A 578 10.20 -13.26 21.06
N LEU A 579 9.98 -14.34 21.80
CA LEU A 579 10.49 -14.49 23.16
C LEU A 579 11.71 -15.41 23.30
N HIS A 580 11.98 -16.27 22.30
CA HIS A 580 13.02 -17.28 22.36
C HIS A 580 13.94 -17.30 21.14
N PRO A 581 14.41 -16.12 20.64
CA PRO A 581 15.29 -16.08 19.48
C PRO A 581 16.60 -16.83 19.74
N ALA A 582 17.10 -17.53 18.74
CA ALA A 582 18.31 -18.35 18.85
C ALA A 582 19.59 -17.52 19.04
N PHE A 583 19.64 -16.32 18.44
CA PHE A 583 20.85 -15.47 18.41
C PHE A 583 22.10 -16.24 17.98
N ASP A 584 21.97 -16.97 16.85
CA ASP A 584 23.05 -17.77 16.31
C ASP A 584 24.23 -16.88 15.85
N PRO A 585 25.49 -17.17 16.26
CA PRO A 585 26.65 -16.35 15.89
C PRO A 585 26.90 -16.23 14.39
N LYS A 586 26.59 -17.27 13.61
CA LYS A 586 26.76 -17.24 12.16
C LYS A 586 25.73 -16.32 11.50
N SER A 587 24.46 -16.42 11.91
CA SER A 587 23.39 -15.55 11.44
C SER A 587 23.64 -14.09 11.85
N PHE A 588 24.17 -13.85 13.07
CA PHE A 588 24.60 -12.52 13.49
C PHE A 588 25.67 -11.92 12.56
N GLY A 589 26.72 -12.70 12.23
CA GLY A 589 27.73 -12.23 11.30
C GLY A 589 27.15 -11.81 9.96
N LEU A 590 26.26 -12.63 9.41
CA LEU A 590 25.58 -12.38 8.15
C LEU A 590 24.69 -11.13 8.19
N VAL A 591 23.81 -11.02 9.18
CA VAL A 591 22.90 -9.87 9.33
C VAL A 591 23.69 -8.58 9.52
N LYS A 592 24.75 -8.61 10.33
CA LYS A 592 25.62 -7.46 10.52
C LYS A 592 26.29 -7.03 9.21
N ASP A 593 26.84 -7.95 8.43
CA ASP A 593 27.48 -7.63 7.15
C ASP A 593 26.47 -7.07 6.14
N GLN A 594 25.25 -7.59 6.11
CA GLN A 594 24.15 -7.07 5.29
C GLN A 594 23.77 -5.65 5.70
N ALA A 595 23.61 -5.40 7.01
CA ALA A 595 23.29 -4.08 7.54
C ALA A 595 24.38 -3.05 7.23
N VAL A 596 25.66 -3.44 7.37
CA VAL A 596 26.80 -2.58 6.98
C VAL A 596 26.78 -2.27 5.48
N GLY A 597 26.48 -3.28 4.65
CA GLY A 597 26.37 -3.10 3.20
C GLY A 597 25.23 -2.16 2.80
N ALA A 598 24.06 -2.33 3.40
CA ALA A 598 22.88 -1.48 3.18
C ALA A 598 23.13 -0.04 3.62
N LEU A 599 23.70 0.17 4.82
CA LEU A 599 24.06 1.50 5.33
C LEU A 599 25.11 2.17 4.45
N THR A 600 26.09 1.42 3.94
CA THR A 600 27.12 1.97 3.04
C THR A 600 26.48 2.57 1.78
N GLY A 601 25.47 1.90 1.22
CA GLY A 601 24.70 2.44 0.11
C GLY A 601 23.83 3.65 0.52
N ALA A 602 23.12 3.51 1.64
CA ALA A 602 22.21 4.55 2.15
C ALA A 602 22.91 5.87 2.47
N MET A 603 24.12 5.84 3.04
CA MET A 603 24.87 7.05 3.44
C MET A 603 25.04 8.09 2.34
N THR A 604 24.99 7.70 1.08
CA THR A 604 25.12 8.60 -0.08
C THR A 604 23.77 8.87 -0.76
N SER A 605 22.70 8.26 -0.28
CA SER A 605 21.36 8.47 -0.86
C SER A 605 20.82 9.85 -0.54
N PRO A 606 20.16 10.53 -1.49
CA PRO A 606 19.56 11.82 -1.24
C PRO A 606 18.55 11.84 -0.10
N ASP A 607 17.82 10.74 0.10
CA ASP A 607 16.79 10.62 1.14
C ASP A 607 17.43 10.59 2.53
N HIS A 608 18.46 9.74 2.76
CA HIS A 608 19.21 9.73 4.02
C HIS A 608 19.86 11.09 4.34
N LEU A 609 20.47 11.73 3.32
CA LEU A 609 21.07 13.05 3.50
C LEU A 609 20.01 14.11 3.86
N THR A 610 18.80 13.99 3.33
CA THR A 610 17.66 14.85 3.66
C THR A 610 17.24 14.65 5.13
N ASP A 611 17.11 13.42 5.59
CA ASP A 611 16.73 13.11 6.98
C ASP A 611 17.77 13.62 7.97
N VAL A 612 19.05 13.42 7.68
CA VAL A 612 20.16 13.95 8.49
C VAL A 612 20.15 15.48 8.52
N ALA A 613 19.89 16.14 7.38
CA ALA A 613 19.82 17.58 7.31
C ALA A 613 18.64 18.14 8.11
N LEU A 614 17.47 17.53 7.99
CA LEU A 614 16.27 17.88 8.78
C LEU A 614 16.52 17.72 10.27
N ALA A 615 17.03 16.56 10.70
CA ALA A 615 17.31 16.30 12.10
C ALA A 615 18.29 17.33 12.69
N LYS A 616 19.36 17.67 11.96
CA LYS A 616 20.33 18.67 12.40
C LYS A 616 19.77 20.09 12.47
N ALA A 617 18.83 20.42 11.61
CA ALA A 617 18.26 21.77 11.53
C ALA A 617 17.10 21.98 12.54
N LEU A 618 16.34 20.92 12.82
CA LEU A 618 15.15 20.97 13.69
C LEU A 618 15.51 20.79 15.17
N TYR A 619 16.50 19.97 15.48
CA TYR A 619 16.78 19.51 16.85
C TYR A 619 18.14 20.00 17.37
N PRO A 620 18.29 20.20 18.67
CA PRO A 620 19.56 20.63 19.25
C PRO A 620 20.62 19.51 19.15
N LEU A 621 21.89 19.89 19.19
CA LEU A 621 23.00 18.93 19.20
C LEU A 621 22.86 17.94 20.36
N GLY A 622 22.95 16.65 20.05
CA GLY A 622 22.79 15.55 21.00
C GLY A 622 21.33 15.10 21.24
N ASP A 623 20.38 15.67 20.51
CA ASP A 623 19.00 15.16 20.52
C ASP A 623 18.97 13.73 19.96
N PRO A 624 18.11 12.84 20.49
CA PRO A 624 17.93 11.48 19.99
C PRO A 624 17.66 11.37 18.48
N GLU A 625 16.95 12.32 17.89
CA GLU A 625 16.68 12.34 16.44
C GLU A 625 17.93 12.60 15.57
N GLN A 626 19.04 13.01 16.17
CA GLN A 626 20.30 13.18 15.45
C GLN A 626 21.20 11.94 15.50
N ARG A 627 20.72 10.85 16.13
CA ARG A 627 21.49 9.61 16.28
C ARG A 627 21.12 8.66 15.16
N PHE A 628 22.00 8.54 14.18
CA PHE A 628 21.86 7.63 13.04
C PHE A 628 22.85 6.48 13.13
N ALA A 629 22.40 5.29 12.78
CA ALA A 629 23.28 4.15 12.56
C ALA A 629 24.25 4.45 11.41
N THR A 630 25.46 3.98 11.52
CA THR A 630 26.50 4.08 10.49
C THR A 630 27.14 2.72 10.22
N PRO A 631 27.79 2.52 9.06
CA PRO A 631 28.56 1.30 8.81
C PRO A 631 29.58 1.01 9.91
N GLN A 632 30.13 2.04 10.56
CA GLN A 632 31.12 1.91 11.64
C GLN A 632 30.47 1.46 12.94
N THR A 633 29.35 2.09 13.36
CA THR A 633 28.66 1.70 14.60
C THR A 633 28.12 0.29 14.50
N VAL A 634 27.45 -0.07 13.38
CA VAL A 634 26.92 -1.42 13.17
C VAL A 634 28.06 -2.45 12.99
N GLY A 635 29.12 -2.13 12.25
CA GLY A 635 30.28 -3.02 12.07
C GLY A 635 30.99 -3.35 13.37
N ALA A 636 30.96 -2.46 14.36
CA ALA A 636 31.55 -2.65 15.68
C ALA A 636 30.70 -3.48 16.65
N LEU A 637 29.41 -3.74 16.33
CA LEU A 637 28.49 -4.47 17.21
C LEU A 637 28.98 -5.90 17.46
N THR A 638 28.75 -6.34 18.69
CA THR A 638 28.97 -7.72 19.13
C THR A 638 27.65 -8.41 19.43
N LEU A 639 27.61 -9.73 19.36
CA LEU A 639 26.42 -10.51 19.69
C LEU A 639 25.96 -10.31 21.14
N ASP A 640 26.88 -10.10 22.06
CA ASP A 640 26.56 -9.83 23.47
C ASP A 640 25.85 -8.49 23.64
N GLN A 641 26.20 -7.46 22.84
CA GLN A 641 25.50 -6.18 22.81
C GLN A 641 24.07 -6.33 22.27
N VAL A 642 23.89 -7.13 21.21
CA VAL A 642 22.55 -7.46 20.67
C VAL A 642 21.69 -8.17 21.72
N LYS A 643 22.24 -9.16 22.44
CA LYS A 643 21.54 -9.86 23.51
C LYS A 643 21.19 -8.93 24.68
N ALA A 644 22.12 -8.04 25.05
CA ALA A 644 21.89 -7.05 26.09
C ALA A 644 20.79 -6.05 25.71
N TRP A 645 20.80 -5.58 24.45
CA TRP A 645 19.75 -4.72 23.90
C TRP A 645 18.40 -5.44 23.92
N TYR A 646 18.32 -6.66 23.39
CA TYR A 646 17.10 -7.46 23.42
C TYR A 646 16.54 -7.59 24.84
N GLY A 647 17.35 -7.97 25.81
CA GLY A 647 16.94 -8.11 27.21
C GLY A 647 16.45 -6.82 27.88
N SER A 648 16.88 -5.66 27.39
CA SER A 648 16.47 -4.34 27.93
C SER A 648 15.29 -3.71 27.20
N ALA A 649 15.15 -3.93 25.88
CA ALA A 649 14.17 -3.30 25.04
C ALA A 649 12.88 -4.14 24.85
N TYR A 650 13.02 -5.47 24.83
CA TYR A 650 11.87 -6.38 24.65
C TYR A 650 11.25 -6.71 26.01
N ARG A 651 10.18 -5.99 26.35
CA ARG A 651 9.63 -5.97 27.70
C ARG A 651 8.11 -6.06 27.71
N PRO A 652 7.49 -6.91 28.55
CA PRO A 652 6.04 -7.03 28.63
C PRO A 652 5.36 -5.75 29.15
N ASP A 653 6.00 -4.98 30.04
CA ASP A 653 5.48 -3.73 30.63
C ASP A 653 5.52 -2.51 29.68
N LEU A 654 6.10 -2.69 28.45
CA LEU A 654 6.07 -1.74 27.34
C LEU A 654 5.21 -2.23 26.18
N THR A 655 4.59 -3.40 26.30
CA THR A 655 3.94 -4.09 25.19
C THR A 655 2.43 -3.93 25.23
N THR A 656 1.88 -3.61 24.07
CA THR A 656 0.44 -3.69 23.77
C THR A 656 0.23 -4.67 22.61
N ILE A 657 -0.74 -5.55 22.77
CA ILE A 657 -1.18 -6.51 21.74
C ILE A 657 -2.63 -6.22 21.40
N VAL A 658 -2.95 -6.08 20.13
CA VAL A 658 -4.30 -5.96 19.58
C VAL A 658 -4.64 -7.23 18.83
N VAL A 659 -5.77 -7.84 19.14
CA VAL A 659 -6.31 -9.05 18.48
C VAL A 659 -7.64 -8.70 17.83
N ILE A 660 -7.77 -8.94 16.55
CA ILE A 660 -9.01 -8.70 15.80
C ILE A 660 -9.36 -9.96 15.01
N GLY A 661 -10.62 -10.38 15.07
CA GLY A 661 -11.09 -11.53 14.28
C GLY A 661 -11.97 -12.49 15.03
N ASN A 662 -12.10 -13.69 14.48
CA ASN A 662 -13.02 -14.69 14.97
C ASN A 662 -12.49 -15.40 16.23
N THR A 663 -12.51 -14.67 17.32
CA THR A 663 -12.16 -15.13 18.68
C THR A 663 -12.93 -14.34 19.71
N THR A 664 -12.93 -14.80 20.96
CA THR A 664 -13.52 -14.07 22.09
C THR A 664 -12.44 -13.47 22.98
N PRO A 665 -12.72 -12.40 23.76
CA PRO A 665 -11.75 -11.82 24.68
C PRO A 665 -11.14 -12.83 25.65
N ASP A 666 -11.95 -13.70 26.24
CA ASP A 666 -11.50 -14.72 27.20
C ASP A 666 -10.64 -15.79 26.51
N ALA A 667 -11.02 -16.24 25.31
CA ALA A 667 -10.23 -17.20 24.53
C ALA A 667 -8.87 -16.59 24.14
N ALA A 668 -8.85 -15.37 23.63
CA ALA A 668 -7.62 -14.67 23.29
C ALA A 668 -6.72 -14.50 24.53
N LYS A 669 -7.29 -14.05 25.66
CA LYS A 669 -6.53 -13.93 26.91
C LYS A 669 -5.93 -15.26 27.34
N ALA A 670 -6.70 -16.35 27.29
CA ALA A 670 -6.22 -17.67 27.69
C ALA A 670 -5.03 -18.14 26.81
N VAL A 671 -5.10 -17.89 25.49
CA VAL A 671 -4.01 -18.24 24.57
C VAL A 671 -2.76 -17.39 24.87
N PHE A 672 -2.90 -16.08 25.06
CA PHE A 672 -1.74 -15.22 25.36
C PHE A 672 -1.17 -15.50 26.76
N GLU A 673 -1.97 -15.75 27.78
CA GLU A 673 -1.47 -16.19 29.10
C GLU A 673 -0.68 -17.49 29.00
N LYS A 674 -1.11 -18.42 28.17
CA LYS A 674 -0.43 -19.72 27.96
C LYS A 674 1.01 -19.53 27.44
N TYR A 675 1.23 -18.63 26.50
CA TYR A 675 2.50 -18.51 25.79
C TYR A 675 3.34 -17.29 26.19
N PHE A 676 2.74 -16.22 26.67
CA PHE A 676 3.44 -14.97 26.98
C PHE A 676 3.62 -14.73 28.49
N SER A 677 2.89 -15.40 29.38
CA SER A 677 2.94 -15.12 30.82
C SER A 677 4.32 -15.31 31.47
N GLY A 678 5.17 -16.19 30.90
CA GLY A 678 6.55 -16.39 31.34
C GLY A 678 7.51 -15.26 30.98
N TRP A 679 7.11 -14.33 30.12
CA TRP A 679 7.93 -13.19 29.72
C TRP A 679 7.99 -12.15 30.85
N THR A 680 9.19 -11.86 31.32
CA THR A 680 9.41 -10.98 32.48
C THR A 680 10.30 -9.80 32.12
N ALA A 681 9.92 -8.60 32.61
CA ALA A 681 10.74 -7.41 32.45
C ALA A 681 11.99 -7.48 33.32
N GLN A 682 13.14 -7.11 32.78
CA GLN A 682 14.39 -7.03 33.53
C GLN A 682 14.73 -5.57 33.87
N GLY A 683 15.09 -5.32 35.13
CA GLY A 683 15.45 -3.99 35.60
C GLY A 683 14.29 -2.98 35.62
N PRO A 684 14.56 -1.72 35.93
CA PRO A 684 13.53 -0.66 35.96
C PRO A 684 12.99 -0.38 34.55
N LYS A 685 11.74 0.09 34.47
CA LYS A 685 11.14 0.52 33.21
C LYS A 685 11.92 1.71 32.64
N PRO A 686 12.46 1.59 31.42
CA PRO A 686 13.23 2.67 30.80
C PRO A 686 12.34 3.84 30.37
N ASN A 687 12.93 5.03 30.28
CA ASN A 687 12.30 6.13 29.56
C ASN A 687 12.45 5.88 28.05
N VAL A 688 11.34 6.00 27.33
CA VAL A 688 11.27 5.86 25.87
C VAL A 688 10.87 7.17 25.17
N GLU A 689 10.52 8.21 25.95
CA GLU A 689 10.09 9.48 25.43
C GLU A 689 11.30 10.38 25.14
N PRO A 690 11.38 11.02 23.97
CA PRO A 690 12.42 11.98 23.67
C PRO A 690 12.26 13.24 24.53
N PRO A 691 13.30 14.06 24.71
CA PRO A 691 13.19 15.32 25.43
C PRO A 691 12.31 16.33 24.67
N ALA A 692 11.70 17.27 25.40
CA ALA A 692 11.05 18.41 24.80
C ALA A 692 12.07 19.29 24.03
N VAL A 693 11.64 19.88 22.93
CA VAL A 693 12.48 20.76 22.11
C VAL A 693 11.90 22.17 22.03
N ALA A 694 12.78 23.15 21.95
CA ALA A 694 12.40 24.52 21.66
C ALA A 694 11.98 24.67 20.19
N ALA A 695 11.32 25.78 19.88
CA ALA A 695 11.05 26.16 18.51
C ALA A 695 12.36 26.26 17.71
N ASN A 696 12.40 25.64 16.52
CA ASN A 696 13.54 25.73 15.62
C ASN A 696 13.73 27.16 15.10
N ALA A 697 14.95 27.50 14.72
CA ALA A 697 15.24 28.69 13.92
C ALA A 697 15.04 28.36 12.41
N PRO A 698 14.70 29.36 11.59
CA PRO A 698 14.63 29.18 10.14
C PRO A 698 16.01 28.82 9.56
N SER A 699 16.02 27.90 8.62
CA SER A 699 17.25 27.52 7.90
C SER A 699 16.93 26.93 6.53
N GLN A 700 17.95 26.83 5.68
CA GLN A 700 17.82 26.32 4.33
C GLN A 700 18.98 25.38 4.01
N VAL A 701 18.64 24.21 3.49
CA VAL A 701 19.61 23.20 3.06
C VAL A 701 19.21 22.68 1.69
N THR A 702 20.21 22.52 0.80
CA THR A 702 20.00 21.84 -0.49
C THR A 702 20.84 20.57 -0.54
N ILE A 703 20.21 19.45 -0.81
CA ILE A 703 20.81 18.13 -0.99
C ILE A 703 20.82 17.85 -2.50
N PRO A 704 21.97 17.89 -3.16
CA PRO A 704 22.05 17.61 -4.58
C PRO A 704 21.66 16.16 -4.88
N ALA A 705 20.71 15.96 -5.78
CA ALA A 705 20.33 14.65 -6.30
C ALA A 705 20.64 14.61 -7.81
N THR A 706 21.73 13.94 -8.16
CA THR A 706 22.21 13.88 -9.54
C THR A 706 21.23 13.12 -10.42
N GLY A 707 20.78 13.76 -11.50
CA GLY A 707 19.86 13.17 -12.48
C GLY A 707 18.38 13.46 -12.22
N ARG A 708 18.01 14.03 -11.08
CA ARG A 708 16.66 14.56 -10.88
C ARG A 708 16.51 15.88 -11.63
N VAL A 709 15.43 16.05 -12.36
CA VAL A 709 15.09 17.31 -13.05
C VAL A 709 14.21 18.21 -12.18
N GLN A 710 13.45 17.62 -11.28
CA GLN A 710 12.60 18.29 -10.30
C GLN A 710 13.19 18.18 -8.89
N SER A 711 12.76 19.09 -8.03
CA SER A 711 13.17 19.15 -6.63
C SER A 711 12.00 18.74 -5.74
N GLN A 712 12.32 17.96 -4.71
CA GLN A 712 11.41 17.72 -3.59
C GLN A 712 11.73 18.73 -2.49
N VAL A 713 10.72 19.46 -2.04
CA VAL A 713 10.86 20.50 -1.02
C VAL A 713 10.11 20.07 0.23
N GLN A 714 10.76 20.17 1.37
CA GLN A 714 10.15 19.98 2.69
C GLN A 714 10.33 21.28 3.49
N LEU A 715 9.21 21.85 3.95
CA LEU A 715 9.15 22.95 4.90
C LEU A 715 8.69 22.36 6.24
N VAL A 716 9.56 22.36 7.23
CA VAL A 716 9.29 21.68 8.51
C VAL A 716 9.55 22.63 9.67
N GLU A 717 8.73 22.58 10.70
CA GLU A 717 8.96 23.24 11.98
C GLU A 717 8.59 22.34 13.16
N THR A 718 9.29 22.53 14.27
CA THR A 718 8.95 21.88 15.55
C THR A 718 7.82 22.62 16.25
N LEU A 719 6.89 21.86 16.85
CA LEU A 719 5.74 22.41 17.58
C LEU A 719 5.78 22.00 19.06
N PRO A 720 5.47 22.93 19.99
CA PRO A 720 5.22 22.57 21.39
C PRO A 720 3.80 22.02 21.57
N LEU A 721 3.36 21.19 20.64
CA LEU A 721 2.05 20.59 20.59
C LEU A 721 2.11 19.16 21.14
N LEU A 722 1.25 18.84 22.09
CA LEU A 722 1.06 17.50 22.62
C LEU A 722 -0.19 16.86 22.00
N ARG A 723 -0.20 15.55 21.86
CA ARG A 723 -1.39 14.85 21.35
C ARG A 723 -2.63 15.04 22.20
N THR A 724 -2.44 15.32 23.49
CA THR A 724 -3.52 15.61 24.46
C THR A 724 -3.93 17.09 24.50
N ASP A 725 -3.28 17.96 23.72
CA ASP A 725 -3.65 19.38 23.68
C ASP A 725 -5.06 19.56 23.06
N PRO A 726 -5.95 20.33 23.65
CA PRO A 726 -7.29 20.59 23.09
C PRO A 726 -7.27 21.29 21.72
N ASP A 727 -6.14 21.90 21.34
CA ASP A 727 -5.97 22.49 20.02
C ASP A 727 -5.58 21.43 18.93
N TRP A 728 -5.32 20.17 19.32
CA TRP A 728 -5.00 19.12 18.35
C TRP A 728 -6.04 18.97 17.25
N ALA A 729 -7.32 18.76 17.62
CA ALA A 729 -8.43 18.60 16.69
C ALA A 729 -8.61 19.84 15.78
N ARG A 730 -8.38 21.05 16.31
CA ARG A 730 -8.44 22.30 15.55
C ARG A 730 -7.33 22.39 14.53
N LEU A 731 -6.12 21.94 14.88
CA LEU A 731 -5.00 21.91 13.94
C LEU A 731 -5.15 20.82 12.88
N GLN A 732 -5.73 19.67 13.21
CA GLN A 732 -6.08 18.65 12.22
C GLN A 732 -7.13 19.19 11.22
N LEU A 733 -8.13 19.89 11.72
CA LEU A 733 -9.13 20.51 10.85
C LEU A 733 -8.50 21.62 9.97
N ALA A 734 -7.57 22.42 10.52
CA ALA A 734 -6.80 23.40 9.75
C ALA A 734 -5.96 22.74 8.66
N ASN A 735 -5.31 21.63 8.99
CA ASN A 735 -4.53 20.84 8.03
C ASN A 735 -5.41 20.30 6.90
N THR A 736 -6.63 19.85 7.23
CA THR A 736 -7.63 19.42 6.23
C THR A 736 -8.04 20.57 5.32
N VAL A 737 -8.22 21.78 5.84
CA VAL A 737 -8.46 22.98 5.03
C VAL A 737 -7.29 23.29 4.09
N LEU A 738 -6.05 23.06 4.54
CA LEU A 738 -4.85 23.33 3.75
C LEU A 738 -4.67 22.31 2.61
N THR A 739 -4.80 21.01 2.85
CA THR A 739 -4.44 19.96 1.89
C THR A 739 -5.37 18.74 1.85
N GLY A 740 -6.39 18.64 2.72
CA GLY A 740 -7.22 17.43 2.86
C GLY A 740 -8.25 17.19 1.75
N GLY A 741 -8.55 18.16 0.93
CA GLY A 741 -9.65 18.08 -0.04
C GLY A 741 -9.20 18.15 -1.51
N PHE A 742 -8.03 17.65 -1.88
CA PHE A 742 -7.52 17.70 -3.26
C PHE A 742 -7.71 19.11 -3.87
N TYR A 743 -8.39 19.23 -5.01
CA TYR A 743 -8.62 20.50 -5.72
C TYR A 743 -9.35 21.58 -4.88
N SER A 744 -10.10 21.22 -3.85
CA SER A 744 -10.81 22.17 -3.00
C SER A 744 -9.99 22.70 -1.83
N SER A 745 -8.84 22.09 -1.55
CA SER A 745 -7.93 22.53 -0.48
C SER A 745 -7.14 23.78 -0.89
N MET A 746 -6.70 24.58 0.11
CA MET A 746 -6.13 25.89 -0.19
C MET A 746 -4.77 25.82 -0.88
N LEU A 747 -3.87 24.98 -0.38
CA LEU A 747 -2.52 24.89 -0.96
C LEU A 747 -2.53 24.21 -2.32
N TYR A 748 -3.34 23.16 -2.49
CA TYR A 748 -3.43 22.49 -3.78
C TYR A 748 -4.01 23.40 -4.87
N HIS A 749 -5.14 24.07 -4.55
CA HIS A 749 -5.77 25.01 -5.45
C HIS A 749 -4.82 26.15 -5.86
N ASP A 750 -4.16 26.78 -4.89
CA ASP A 750 -3.27 27.92 -5.17
C ASP A 750 -1.99 27.50 -5.92
N LEU A 751 -1.25 26.53 -5.38
CA LEU A 751 0.05 26.15 -5.92
C LEU A 751 -0.02 25.38 -7.24
N ARG A 752 -1.04 24.52 -7.40
CA ARG A 752 -1.17 23.70 -8.61
C ARG A 752 -2.09 24.33 -9.65
N GLU A 753 -3.30 24.76 -9.25
CA GLU A 753 -4.29 25.21 -10.22
C GLU A 753 -4.12 26.68 -10.63
N VAL A 754 -3.84 27.57 -9.66
CA VAL A 754 -3.70 29.00 -9.95
C VAL A 754 -2.32 29.33 -10.52
N HIS A 755 -1.27 28.80 -9.93
CA HIS A 755 0.11 29.16 -10.27
C HIS A 755 0.85 28.09 -11.09
N GLY A 756 0.43 26.83 -11.08
CA GLY A 756 1.12 25.73 -11.78
C GLY A 756 2.54 25.47 -11.26
N TYR A 757 2.82 25.82 -10.00
CA TYR A 757 4.14 25.68 -9.43
C TYR A 757 4.50 24.24 -9.08
N VAL A 758 3.50 23.43 -8.68
CA VAL A 758 3.72 22.10 -8.14
C VAL A 758 2.82 21.07 -8.83
N TYR A 759 3.25 19.81 -8.88
CA TYR A 759 2.39 18.68 -9.27
C TYR A 759 1.52 18.24 -8.09
N ASN A 760 2.13 18.07 -6.92
CA ASN A 760 1.42 17.71 -5.69
C ASN A 760 1.89 18.59 -4.53
N VAL A 761 1.04 18.75 -3.54
CA VAL A 761 1.37 19.38 -2.26
C VAL A 761 0.60 18.69 -1.15
N GLY A 762 1.28 18.40 -0.06
CA GLY A 762 0.70 17.84 1.15
C GLY A 762 1.17 18.57 2.39
N SER A 763 0.36 18.59 3.43
CA SER A 763 0.75 19.06 4.75
C SER A 763 0.34 18.06 5.84
N SER A 764 1.05 18.05 6.93
CA SER A 764 0.77 17.19 8.07
C SER A 764 1.12 17.86 9.39
N VAL A 765 0.28 17.65 10.40
CA VAL A 765 0.54 17.98 11.80
C VAL A 765 0.77 16.66 12.54
N SER A 766 1.87 16.55 13.24
CA SER A 766 2.18 15.42 14.10
C SER A 766 2.34 15.88 15.54
N ALA A 767 1.86 15.11 16.50
CA ALA A 767 2.07 15.36 17.92
C ALA A 767 2.24 14.05 18.68
N GLY A 768 3.30 13.97 19.45
CA GLY A 768 3.55 12.89 20.41
C GLY A 768 3.11 13.29 21.82
N LYS A 769 3.65 12.58 22.83
CA LYS A 769 3.46 12.91 24.24
C LYS A 769 4.23 14.16 24.69
N VAL A 770 5.29 14.53 23.97
CA VAL A 770 6.25 15.54 24.43
C VAL A 770 6.46 16.66 23.40
N ARG A 771 6.41 16.37 22.11
CA ARG A 771 6.69 17.30 21.02
C ARG A 771 5.92 16.94 19.76
N GLY A 772 5.82 17.89 18.83
CA GLY A 772 5.18 17.72 17.54
C GLY A 772 5.94 18.40 16.42
N THR A 773 5.44 18.25 15.19
CA THR A 773 5.96 18.92 13.99
C THR A 773 4.81 19.33 13.08
N PHE A 774 5.05 20.39 12.30
CA PHE A 774 4.23 20.73 11.13
C PHE A 774 5.12 20.65 9.89
N THR A 775 4.61 20.00 8.87
CA THR A 775 5.35 19.76 7.63
C THR A 775 4.50 20.13 6.41
N VAL A 776 5.08 20.84 5.45
CA VAL A 776 4.54 21.00 4.09
C VAL A 776 5.54 20.41 3.12
N ARG A 777 5.07 19.53 2.21
CA ARG A 777 5.89 18.88 1.18
C ARG A 777 5.31 19.12 -0.20
N TYR A 778 6.20 19.39 -1.17
CA TYR A 778 5.79 19.51 -2.57
C TYR A 778 6.94 19.19 -3.52
N GLY A 779 6.57 18.73 -4.75
CA GLY A 779 7.50 18.55 -5.86
C GLY A 779 7.35 19.69 -6.87
N CYS A 780 8.45 20.28 -7.33
CA CYS A 780 8.40 21.39 -8.29
C CYS A 780 9.68 21.52 -9.12
N ASP A 781 9.59 22.29 -10.18
CA ASP A 781 10.77 22.74 -10.93
C ASP A 781 11.62 23.72 -10.11
N PRO A 782 12.95 23.76 -10.31
CA PRO A 782 13.87 24.58 -9.51
C PRO A 782 13.52 26.07 -9.42
N GLN A 783 12.96 26.67 -10.49
CA GLN A 783 12.52 28.07 -10.51
C GLN A 783 11.28 28.33 -9.65
N ASN A 784 10.49 27.29 -9.33
CA ASN A 784 9.25 27.40 -8.59
C ASN A 784 9.42 27.19 -7.08
N ILE A 785 10.61 26.79 -6.59
CA ILE A 785 10.86 26.50 -5.18
C ILE A 785 10.51 27.70 -4.29
N VAL A 786 11.11 28.85 -4.58
CA VAL A 786 10.93 30.07 -3.77
C VAL A 786 9.54 30.69 -3.96
N PRO A 787 8.98 30.79 -5.18
CA PRO A 787 7.60 31.25 -5.36
C PRO A 787 6.57 30.36 -4.64
N ALA A 788 6.69 29.03 -4.70
CA ALA A 788 5.77 28.12 -4.01
C ALA A 788 5.84 28.27 -2.49
N GLU A 789 7.06 28.35 -1.91
CA GLU A 789 7.23 28.62 -0.48
C GLU A 789 6.58 29.96 -0.09
N GLY A 790 6.76 31.00 -0.88
CA GLY A 790 6.16 32.31 -0.65
C GLY A 790 4.63 32.25 -0.57
N GLN A 791 3.98 31.45 -1.40
CA GLN A 791 2.53 31.22 -1.36
C GLN A 791 2.11 30.42 -0.12
N VAL A 792 2.86 29.37 0.25
CA VAL A 792 2.60 28.63 1.51
C VAL A 792 2.61 29.56 2.70
N VAL A 793 3.65 30.38 2.83
CA VAL A 793 3.80 31.38 3.92
C VAL A 793 2.67 32.40 3.91
N ALA A 794 2.28 32.91 2.74
CA ALA A 794 1.21 33.88 2.58
C ALA A 794 -0.16 33.29 2.99
N ILE A 795 -0.48 32.07 2.57
CA ILE A 795 -1.73 31.38 2.91
C ILE A 795 -1.81 31.11 4.42
N LEU A 796 -0.74 30.57 5.01
CA LEU A 796 -0.69 30.35 6.46
C LEU A 796 -0.84 31.67 7.24
N GLY A 797 -0.11 32.72 6.84
CA GLY A 797 -0.22 34.04 7.47
C GLY A 797 -1.60 34.70 7.30
N GLN A 798 -2.31 34.40 6.22
CA GLN A 798 -3.69 34.84 6.02
C GLN A 798 -4.64 34.09 6.97
N LEU A 799 -4.53 32.77 7.06
CA LEU A 799 -5.37 31.93 7.93
C LEU A 799 -5.22 32.26 9.43
N GLN A 800 -4.07 32.78 9.83
CA GLN A 800 -3.85 33.24 11.21
C GLN A 800 -4.52 34.58 11.51
N LYS A 801 -4.76 35.42 10.51
CA LYS A 801 -5.33 36.76 10.66
C LYS A 801 -6.81 36.86 10.30
N THR A 802 -7.25 35.99 9.41
CA THR A 802 -8.63 36.01 8.90
C THR A 802 -9.26 34.65 9.14
N ALA A 803 -10.38 34.62 9.81
CA ALA A 803 -11.11 33.36 10.06
C ALA A 803 -11.40 32.63 8.76
N ILE A 804 -11.30 31.30 8.82
CA ILE A 804 -11.61 30.41 7.69
C ILE A 804 -13.08 30.62 7.27
N GLN A 805 -13.34 30.70 5.98
CA GLN A 805 -14.71 30.81 5.48
C GLN A 805 -15.58 29.67 6.03
N PRO A 806 -16.75 29.97 6.62
CA PRO A 806 -17.59 28.95 7.26
C PRO A 806 -17.94 27.76 6.37
N ASP A 807 -18.24 28.00 5.09
CA ASP A 807 -18.53 26.95 4.12
C ASP A 807 -17.33 26.02 3.88
N ARG A 808 -16.13 26.57 3.75
CA ARG A 808 -14.90 25.78 3.61
C ARG A 808 -14.63 24.93 4.85
N LEU A 809 -14.78 25.49 6.04
CA LEU A 809 -14.63 24.77 7.29
C LEU A 809 -15.67 23.64 7.42
N LEU A 810 -16.93 23.91 7.02
CA LEU A 810 -18.01 22.90 7.05
C LEU A 810 -17.70 21.72 6.11
N ARG A 811 -17.17 21.98 4.92
CA ARG A 811 -16.74 20.92 3.98
C ARG A 811 -15.58 20.08 4.54
N SER A 812 -14.60 20.73 5.17
CA SER A 812 -13.50 20.02 5.83
C SER A 812 -13.95 19.16 7.00
N LYS A 813 -14.95 19.62 7.78
CA LYS A 813 -15.61 18.80 8.79
C LYS A 813 -16.31 17.60 8.18
N ALA A 814 -17.05 17.80 7.08
CA ALA A 814 -17.73 16.71 6.38
C ALA A 814 -16.74 15.63 5.91
N LEU A 815 -15.59 16.05 5.36
CA LEU A 815 -14.52 15.14 4.96
C LEU A 815 -14.04 14.29 6.16
N LEU A 816 -13.71 14.91 7.30
CA LEU A 816 -13.23 14.19 8.48
C LEU A 816 -14.28 13.23 9.05
N MET A 817 -15.55 13.66 9.09
CA MET A 817 -16.64 12.79 9.55
C MET A 817 -16.87 11.60 8.61
N GLY A 818 -16.71 11.79 7.31
CA GLY A 818 -16.81 10.70 6.32
C GLY A 818 -15.63 9.74 6.37
N ASP A 819 -14.40 10.22 6.58
CA ASP A 819 -13.20 9.40 6.71
C ASP A 819 -13.20 8.52 7.97
N PHE A 820 -13.89 8.96 9.03
CA PHE A 820 -13.97 8.25 10.31
C PHE A 820 -14.32 6.76 10.18
N PRO A 821 -15.46 6.32 9.58
CA PRO A 821 -15.77 4.91 9.45
C PRO A 821 -14.86 4.18 8.43
N ILE A 822 -14.28 4.89 7.47
CA ILE A 822 -13.40 4.28 6.46
C ILE A 822 -12.11 3.78 7.10
N ARG A 823 -11.53 4.50 8.05
CA ARG A 823 -10.36 4.04 8.82
C ARG A 823 -10.60 2.72 9.55
N GLN A 824 -11.86 2.41 9.86
CA GLN A 824 -12.27 1.19 10.55
C GLN A 824 -12.79 0.09 9.60
N SER A 825 -12.70 0.27 8.30
CA SER A 825 -13.18 -0.69 7.28
C SER A 825 -12.19 -1.83 7.00
N SER A 826 -11.14 -1.98 7.82
CA SER A 826 -10.19 -3.09 7.76
C SER A 826 -9.64 -3.44 9.13
N TYR A 827 -9.30 -4.72 9.35
CA TYR A 827 -8.64 -5.16 10.60
C TYR A 827 -7.34 -4.42 10.85
N GLY A 828 -6.55 -4.19 9.80
CA GLY A 828 -5.30 -3.44 9.90
C GLY A 828 -5.49 -1.97 10.29
N GLY A 829 -6.56 -1.32 9.81
CA GLY A 829 -6.94 0.05 10.17
C GLY A 829 -7.29 0.15 11.65
N VAL A 830 -8.16 -0.73 12.14
CA VAL A 830 -8.57 -0.81 13.55
C VAL A 830 -7.37 -1.11 14.45
N ALA A 831 -6.53 -2.09 14.10
CA ALA A 831 -5.34 -2.42 14.89
C ALA A 831 -4.37 -1.25 15.03
N ARG A 832 -4.11 -0.54 13.94
CA ARG A 832 -3.24 0.64 13.91
C ARG A 832 -3.77 1.76 14.80
N GLU A 833 -5.06 2.02 14.73
CA GLU A 833 -5.72 3.05 15.53
C GLU A 833 -5.61 2.74 17.03
N LEU A 834 -5.95 1.51 17.44
CA LEU A 834 -5.89 1.07 18.83
C LEU A 834 -4.46 1.04 19.40
N LEU A 835 -3.47 0.58 18.62
CA LEU A 835 -2.06 0.62 19.00
C LEU A 835 -1.55 2.04 19.16
N ASN A 836 -1.93 2.94 18.25
CA ASN A 836 -1.56 4.36 18.32
C ASN A 836 -2.13 5.02 19.59
N TYR A 837 -3.42 4.80 19.92
CA TYR A 837 -4.02 5.34 21.13
C TYR A 837 -3.36 4.76 22.39
N SER A 838 -3.09 3.46 22.39
CA SER A 838 -2.37 2.82 23.48
C SER A 838 -0.98 3.41 23.67
N SER A 839 -0.22 3.60 22.60
CA SER A 839 1.14 4.14 22.63
C SER A 839 1.18 5.57 23.17
N LEU A 840 0.16 6.38 22.87
CA LEU A 840 0.02 7.76 23.30
C LEU A 840 -0.65 7.90 24.68
N GLY A 841 -1.15 6.81 25.27
CA GLY A 841 -1.87 6.82 26.53
C GLY A 841 -3.26 7.44 26.45
N LEU A 842 -3.87 7.40 25.25
CA LEU A 842 -5.20 7.91 24.96
C LEU A 842 -6.28 6.85 25.23
N PRO A 843 -7.54 7.24 25.46
CA PRO A 843 -8.66 6.30 25.51
C PRO A 843 -8.88 5.64 24.16
N LEU A 844 -9.46 4.42 24.15
CA LEU A 844 -9.65 3.64 22.93
C LEU A 844 -10.76 4.19 22.00
N ASP A 845 -11.58 5.11 22.50
CA ASP A 845 -12.59 5.87 21.77
C ASP A 845 -12.14 7.30 21.42
N GLN A 846 -10.83 7.55 21.37
CA GLN A 846 -10.24 8.86 21.07
C GLN A 846 -10.71 9.44 19.74
N ASN A 847 -10.97 8.60 18.76
CA ASN A 847 -11.51 8.99 17.46
C ASN A 847 -12.87 9.70 17.57
N VAL A 848 -13.75 9.23 18.48
CA VAL A 848 -15.06 9.89 18.74
C VAL A 848 -14.85 11.24 19.40
N LEU A 849 -13.92 11.33 20.37
CA LEU A 849 -13.59 12.57 21.05
C LEU A 849 -12.99 13.60 20.09
N ASP A 850 -12.09 13.17 19.22
CA ASP A 850 -11.50 14.03 18.19
C ASP A 850 -12.58 14.50 17.19
N ALA A 851 -13.40 13.60 16.68
CA ALA A 851 -14.47 13.93 15.74
C ALA A 851 -15.48 14.93 16.35
N GLN A 852 -15.82 14.78 17.63
CA GLN A 852 -16.69 15.75 18.33
C GLN A 852 -15.99 17.11 18.44
N ALA A 853 -14.72 17.15 18.83
CA ALA A 853 -13.96 18.39 18.94
C ALA A 853 -13.77 19.10 17.58
N GLU A 854 -13.58 18.34 16.50
CA GLU A 854 -13.53 18.86 15.13
C GLU A 854 -14.88 19.43 14.70
N LEU A 855 -15.97 18.73 14.99
CA LEU A 855 -17.33 19.19 14.66
C LEU A 855 -17.70 20.47 15.40
N ASP A 856 -17.30 20.61 16.67
CA ASP A 856 -17.60 21.78 17.51
C ASP A 856 -16.67 22.98 17.22
N ALA A 857 -15.55 22.78 16.51
CA ALA A 857 -14.57 23.83 16.25
C ALA A 857 -15.17 24.99 15.44
N THR A 858 -14.95 26.22 15.87
CA THR A 858 -15.36 27.42 15.15
C THR A 858 -14.24 27.95 14.25
N PRO A 859 -14.55 28.74 13.19
CA PRO A 859 -13.53 29.35 12.36
C PRO A 859 -12.49 30.15 13.15
N ASP A 860 -12.92 30.92 14.13
CA ASP A 860 -12.03 31.73 14.99
C ASP A 860 -11.14 30.87 15.87
N ALA A 861 -11.66 29.76 16.42
CA ALA A 861 -10.88 28.83 17.24
C ALA A 861 -9.79 28.12 16.43
N VAL A 862 -10.07 27.78 15.17
CA VAL A 862 -9.09 27.19 14.25
C VAL A 862 -8.01 28.19 13.89
N ALA A 863 -8.37 29.45 13.56
CA ALA A 863 -7.42 30.52 13.28
C ALA A 863 -6.52 30.83 14.50
N ALA A 864 -7.10 30.84 15.71
CA ALA A 864 -6.34 31.04 16.96
C ALA A 864 -5.34 29.89 17.22
N ALA A 865 -5.74 28.62 16.97
CA ALA A 865 -4.84 27.48 17.07
C ALA A 865 -3.66 27.57 16.07
N LEU A 866 -3.94 27.94 14.82
CA LEU A 866 -2.89 28.19 13.81
C LEU A 866 -1.94 29.30 14.26
N ALA A 867 -2.48 30.42 14.79
CA ALA A 867 -1.64 31.55 15.23
C ALA A 867 -0.78 31.21 16.48
N LYS A 868 -1.28 30.28 17.32
CA LYS A 868 -0.56 29.85 18.53
C LYS A 868 0.61 28.92 18.21
N PHE A 869 0.45 27.99 17.26
CA PHE A 869 1.42 26.92 17.04
C PHE A 869 2.25 27.04 15.78
N ILE A 870 1.71 27.54 14.68
CA ILE A 870 2.39 27.60 13.37
C ILE A 870 3.14 28.92 13.22
N ARG A 871 4.41 28.85 12.78
CA ARG A 871 5.31 30.00 12.59
C ARG A 871 5.73 30.06 11.10
N PRO A 872 4.94 30.64 10.21
CA PRO A 872 5.14 30.54 8.76
C PRO A 872 6.52 31.02 8.25
N ASN A 873 7.21 31.86 9.02
CA ASN A 873 8.52 32.41 8.67
C ASN A 873 9.70 31.63 9.26
N ASP A 874 9.43 30.61 10.08
CA ASP A 874 10.47 29.88 10.84
C ASP A 874 10.73 28.46 10.28
N PHE A 875 10.26 28.16 9.07
CA PHE A 875 10.48 26.85 8.48
C PHE A 875 11.96 26.53 8.28
N VAL A 876 12.32 25.30 8.59
CA VAL A 876 13.49 24.64 8.00
C VAL A 876 13.09 24.18 6.62
N ARG A 877 13.74 24.72 5.58
CA ARG A 877 13.56 24.29 4.19
C ARG A 877 14.65 23.33 3.78
N VAL A 878 14.30 22.11 3.44
CA VAL A 878 15.21 21.16 2.79
C VAL A 878 14.76 20.90 1.37
N VAL A 879 15.67 21.09 0.42
CA VAL A 879 15.47 20.86 -1.01
C VAL A 879 16.31 19.68 -1.42
N THR A 880 15.69 18.62 -1.92
CA THR A 880 16.35 17.42 -2.45
C THR A 880 16.23 17.40 -3.96
N GLY A 881 17.35 17.64 -4.66
CA GLY A 881 17.36 17.77 -6.11
C GLY A 881 18.14 19.00 -6.59
N PRO A 882 17.83 19.54 -7.78
CA PRO A 882 18.36 20.81 -8.23
C PRO A 882 17.96 21.94 -7.25
N GLY A 883 18.92 22.74 -6.80
CA GLY A 883 18.62 23.88 -5.92
C GLY A 883 17.78 24.97 -6.60
N PRO A 884 17.28 25.96 -5.82
CA PRO A 884 16.53 27.09 -6.37
C PRO A 884 17.33 27.85 -7.41
N ARG A 885 16.66 28.34 -8.45
CA ARG A 885 17.23 29.14 -9.56
C ARG A 885 16.58 30.52 -9.65
#